data_b6a47dea00cc86ee9d1cda5c6a8b41e8
#
_entry.id   b6a47dea00cc86ee9d1cda5c6a8b41e8
#
_cell.length_a   1.000
_cell.length_b   1.000
_cell.length_c   1.000
_cell.angle_alpha   90.00
_cell.angle_beta   90.00
_cell.angle_gamma   90.00
#
_symmetry.space_group_name_H-M   'P 1'
#
loop_
_entity.id
_entity.type
_entity.pdbx_description
1 polymer ?
#
loop_
_entity_poly.entity_id
_entity_poly.type
_entity_poly.pdbx_seq_one_letter_code
_entity_poly.pdbx_strand_id
1 'polypeptide(L)'
;MPKTLQANALKPKLILVAILSAYAMPQMALAENKAEALELSKIEVVGTTPLPSIGTPINQVPSNVQTGSSKAFDQQQSLDLSEYLDNNLGSVNTSNSVANPYQADVQFRGFTASPLLGTPQGISVYMDGVRVNEAFGDIVNWDLIPANAIANINLIPGSNPLFGLNTLGGALAVHTKSGSEFPGVKLTTYGGSWGRRAFEFEAGGVDKEKNLDYFVAGNFFKENGWREHSSSDVKQIFGKVGWQNDTSDLDLSLALADTMMEGTQAVPLSTYNNPKQAYTYPDSIGNKMVMLALKGSHFLSDDKLVAGNVYYRKNKSSGFNSNASSNSSSLDLLDLGNLNVSTLTDQDGFGGALQLSLLGDLAGHKNQFTVGASMDFGRTNFKSDSLQATVEGHQTVTYSTLISLGQVRLNAKNDYYGLYATDTFSINDQLHMTLSGRYNVANINLSGFSVDDASVVGDLNGAHRYSRFNPAIGFNYNPTKTIGFYADYNEGMRAATPVELSCADEARPCSLPNAFAADPHLEMVVAKTWEGGVRGKLADNVNWNMGLYNAVSSNDIQFIASNATGGFGYFKNVGETRRRGLEMGLSGKFQSLTLSANYGFVDATYQSDFAVGSPANSTANNLGQISVTKGDKIPGIAQHTFKIRAAYEVTPAWNIGTNVVLAAGQYARGDENNQDVNGEVPGYAVMHLDTHYSVNETWKLFAKVNNVFDTRYATFGVLGGNIYNLDGFGNQINEQFRSPAAPRAAWVGVSYEFGRAKKTAADVD
;
A
#
# COMPACT_ATOMS: atom_id res chain seq x y z
N MET A 1 37.93 20.61 -21.96
CA MET A 1 36.68 21.05 -22.58
C MET A 1 35.66 19.96 -22.37
N PRO A 2 34.72 20.10 -21.45
CA PRO A 2 33.66 19.09 -21.25
C PRO A 2 32.51 19.34 -22.21
N LYS A 3 32.06 18.29 -22.87
CA LYS A 3 30.84 18.31 -23.70
C LYS A 3 29.63 18.25 -22.79
N THR A 4 28.86 19.31 -22.80
CA THR A 4 27.52 19.41 -22.19
C THR A 4 26.60 18.39 -22.86
N LEU A 5 26.11 17.41 -22.10
CA LEU A 5 24.96 16.58 -22.46
C LEU A 5 23.69 17.43 -22.25
N GLN A 6 23.10 17.85 -23.36
CA GLN A 6 21.79 18.49 -23.37
C GLN A 6 20.72 17.47 -22.95
N ALA A 7 20.00 17.79 -21.90
CA ALA A 7 18.75 17.13 -21.55
C ALA A 7 17.75 17.33 -22.69
N ASN A 8 17.35 16.26 -23.36
CA ASN A 8 16.24 16.25 -24.31
C ASN A 8 14.93 16.42 -23.55
N ALA A 9 14.49 17.66 -23.40
CA ALA A 9 13.13 17.97 -23.01
C ALA A 9 12.17 17.38 -24.05
N LEU A 10 11.28 16.52 -23.63
CA LEU A 10 10.18 15.99 -24.44
C LEU A 10 9.40 17.16 -25.05
N LYS A 11 9.44 17.28 -26.35
CA LYS A 11 8.76 18.37 -27.09
C LYS A 11 7.24 18.20 -26.93
N PRO A 12 6.51 19.27 -26.58
CA PRO A 12 5.05 19.22 -26.35
C PRO A 12 4.20 18.84 -27.56
N LYS A 13 4.82 18.60 -28.72
CA LYS A 13 4.10 18.22 -29.95
C LYS A 13 3.55 16.78 -29.98
N LEU A 14 4.04 15.85 -29.15
CA LEU A 14 3.52 14.48 -29.11
C LEU A 14 2.24 14.34 -28.27
N ILE A 15 2.05 15.22 -27.29
CA ILE A 15 0.83 15.24 -26.46
C ILE A 15 -0.36 15.83 -27.25
N LEU A 16 -0.10 16.76 -28.15
CA LEU A 16 -1.15 17.39 -28.97
C LEU A 16 -1.71 16.43 -30.05
N VAL A 17 -0.91 15.47 -30.54
CA VAL A 17 -1.35 14.49 -31.54
C VAL A 17 -2.29 13.44 -30.96
N ALA A 18 -2.12 13.07 -29.69
CA ALA A 18 -3.01 12.12 -28.99
C ALA A 18 -4.39 12.74 -28.66
N ILE A 19 -4.46 14.07 -28.49
CA ILE A 19 -5.71 14.79 -28.20
C ILE A 19 -6.47 15.16 -29.50
N LEU A 20 -5.76 15.42 -30.59
CA LEU A 20 -6.38 15.78 -31.88
C LEU A 20 -6.91 14.59 -32.68
N SER A 21 -6.43 13.36 -32.42
CA SER A 21 -7.02 12.15 -33.02
C SER A 21 -8.38 11.76 -32.43
N ALA A 22 -8.78 12.33 -31.29
CA ALA A 22 -10.11 12.13 -30.69
C ALA A 22 -11.23 12.99 -31.32
N TYR A 23 -10.88 13.98 -32.16
CA TYR A 23 -11.88 14.88 -32.77
C TYR A 23 -12.41 14.46 -34.14
N ALA A 24 -11.96 13.34 -34.70
CA ALA A 24 -12.40 12.83 -35.99
C ALA A 24 -13.29 11.58 -35.82
N MET A 25 -14.42 11.70 -35.15
CA MET A 25 -15.46 10.67 -35.20
C MET A 25 -16.61 11.08 -36.15
N PRO A 26 -17.03 10.22 -37.06
CA PRO A 26 -18.19 10.50 -37.92
C PRO A 26 -19.49 10.47 -37.12
N GLN A 27 -20.35 11.47 -37.33
CA GLN A 27 -21.73 11.47 -36.85
C GLN A 27 -22.48 10.30 -37.51
N MET A 28 -22.90 9.32 -36.74
CA MET A 28 -23.86 8.30 -37.17
C MET A 28 -25.20 8.49 -36.48
N ALA A 29 -26.22 8.32 -37.33
CA ALA A 29 -27.61 8.61 -37.14
C ALA A 29 -28.26 7.86 -35.97
N LEU A 30 -29.18 8.54 -35.31
CA LEU A 30 -30.15 8.01 -34.35
C LEU A 30 -31.11 7.02 -35.05
N ALA A 31 -31.21 5.84 -34.53
CA ALA A 31 -32.26 4.87 -34.88
C ALA A 31 -33.07 4.47 -33.64
N GLU A 32 -34.31 4.36 -33.87
CA GLU A 32 -35.53 4.29 -33.07
C GLU A 32 -35.59 3.41 -31.80
N ASN A 33 -36.43 3.91 -30.90
CA ASN A 33 -36.95 3.37 -29.65
C ASN A 33 -37.45 1.92 -29.69
N LYS A 34 -36.89 1.09 -28.80
CA LYS A 34 -37.61 0.00 -28.13
C LYS A 34 -37.85 0.41 -26.69
N ALA A 35 -39.05 0.22 -26.18
CA ALA A 35 -39.40 0.48 -24.78
C ALA A 35 -38.46 -0.28 -23.85
N GLU A 36 -37.56 0.45 -23.23
CA GLU A 36 -36.66 -0.06 -22.20
C GLU A 36 -37.42 -0.25 -20.89
N ALA A 37 -37.30 -1.44 -20.30
CA ALA A 37 -37.61 -1.61 -18.90
C ALA A 37 -36.82 -0.56 -18.11
N LEU A 38 -37.45 0.10 -17.16
CA LEU A 38 -36.83 1.09 -16.29
C LEU A 38 -35.71 0.36 -15.48
N GLU A 39 -34.48 0.37 -15.96
CA GLU A 39 -33.36 -0.04 -15.17
C GLU A 39 -33.13 1.04 -14.10
N LEU A 40 -33.38 0.67 -12.84
CA LEU A 40 -33.00 1.48 -11.71
C LEU A 40 -31.44 1.60 -11.74
N SER A 41 -30.97 2.83 -11.84
CA SER A 41 -29.52 3.07 -11.79
C SER A 41 -28.92 2.41 -10.53
N LYS A 42 -27.95 1.53 -10.71
CA LYS A 42 -27.24 0.83 -9.63
C LYS A 42 -26.65 1.85 -8.68
N ILE A 43 -27.09 1.87 -7.43
CA ILE A 43 -26.53 2.73 -6.38
C ILE A 43 -25.33 1.98 -5.82
N GLU A 44 -24.14 2.52 -6.04
CA GLU A 44 -22.92 2.00 -5.41
C GLU A 44 -22.95 2.33 -3.91
N VAL A 45 -22.85 1.30 -3.08
CA VAL A 45 -22.89 1.40 -1.62
C VAL A 45 -21.52 1.02 -1.08
N VAL A 46 -20.98 1.82 -0.20
CA VAL A 46 -19.67 1.58 0.43
C VAL A 46 -19.82 1.43 1.95
N GLY A 47 -19.01 0.56 2.54
CA GLY A 47 -18.88 0.45 3.98
C GLY A 47 -18.10 1.66 4.53
N THR A 48 -18.67 2.35 5.49
CA THR A 48 -18.03 3.48 6.18
C THR A 48 -17.26 3.06 7.44
N THR A 49 -17.38 1.80 7.82
CA THR A 49 -16.65 1.15 8.94
C THR A 49 -16.01 -0.15 8.44
N PRO A 50 -15.02 -0.71 9.15
CA PRO A 50 -14.44 -2.01 8.78
C PRO A 50 -15.41 -3.19 8.80
N LEU A 51 -16.46 -3.13 9.64
CA LEU A 51 -17.46 -4.18 9.78
C LEU A 51 -18.57 -4.08 8.75
N PRO A 52 -19.32 -5.18 8.48
CA PRO A 52 -20.54 -5.14 7.70
C PRO A 52 -21.51 -4.08 8.27
N SER A 53 -22.02 -3.25 7.40
CA SER A 53 -23.01 -2.22 7.74
C SER A 53 -24.14 -2.28 6.70
N ILE A 54 -25.22 -1.57 6.99
CA ILE A 54 -26.30 -1.41 6.01
C ILE A 54 -25.80 -0.74 4.73
N GLY A 55 -24.58 -0.16 4.83
CA GLY A 55 -23.91 0.58 3.77
C GLY A 55 -24.43 1.99 3.62
N THR A 56 -23.60 2.83 3.04
CA THR A 56 -23.96 4.22 2.73
C THR A 56 -23.80 4.44 1.24
N PRO A 57 -24.82 4.96 0.55
CA PRO A 57 -24.68 5.33 -0.85
C PRO A 57 -23.48 6.24 -1.05
N ILE A 58 -22.65 5.99 -2.06
CA ILE A 58 -21.38 6.71 -2.27
C ILE A 58 -21.61 8.23 -2.37
N ASN A 59 -22.76 8.67 -2.86
CA ASN A 59 -23.13 10.08 -2.92
C ASN A 59 -23.50 10.70 -1.58
N GLN A 60 -23.60 9.91 -0.50
CA GLN A 60 -23.79 10.37 0.88
C GLN A 60 -22.52 10.22 1.73
N VAL A 61 -21.44 9.65 1.18
CA VAL A 61 -20.13 9.59 1.87
C VAL A 61 -19.39 10.89 1.61
N PRO A 62 -19.00 11.65 2.66
CA PRO A 62 -18.38 12.99 2.47
C PRO A 62 -16.88 12.91 2.17
N SER A 63 -16.46 12.02 1.26
CA SER A 63 -15.07 11.87 0.85
C SER A 63 -14.97 11.27 -0.56
N ASN A 64 -13.79 11.37 -1.19
CA ASN A 64 -13.52 10.83 -2.52
C ASN A 64 -13.11 9.35 -2.45
N VAL A 65 -14.05 8.45 -2.13
CA VAL A 65 -13.78 7.00 -2.10
C VAL A 65 -13.48 6.49 -3.50
N GLN A 66 -12.39 5.73 -3.63
CA GLN A 66 -12.01 5.05 -4.87
C GLN A 66 -12.26 3.55 -4.74
N THR A 67 -12.82 2.93 -5.76
CA THR A 67 -13.22 1.51 -5.74
C THR A 67 -12.52 0.71 -6.84
N GLY A 68 -12.36 -0.59 -6.60
CA GLY A 68 -11.84 -1.54 -7.59
C GLY A 68 -12.56 -2.88 -7.49
N SER A 69 -12.84 -3.52 -8.62
CA SER A 69 -13.56 -4.79 -8.68
C SER A 69 -12.68 -5.95 -9.14
N SER A 70 -13.05 -7.19 -8.76
CA SER A 70 -12.41 -8.42 -9.24
C SER A 70 -12.33 -8.50 -10.78
N LYS A 71 -13.34 -7.99 -11.48
CA LYS A 71 -13.35 -7.93 -12.94
C LYS A 71 -12.18 -7.10 -13.48
N ALA A 72 -11.89 -5.96 -12.84
CA ALA A 72 -10.78 -5.09 -13.24
C ALA A 72 -9.41 -5.74 -12.94
N PHE A 73 -9.27 -6.46 -11.82
CA PHE A 73 -8.08 -7.27 -11.52
C PHE A 73 -7.86 -8.35 -12.58
N ASP A 74 -8.90 -9.12 -12.89
CA ASP A 74 -8.86 -10.21 -13.87
C ASP A 74 -8.54 -9.69 -15.28
N GLN A 75 -9.09 -8.56 -15.69
CA GLN A 75 -8.85 -7.97 -17.01
C GLN A 75 -7.42 -7.48 -17.19
N GLN A 76 -6.78 -7.00 -16.14
CA GLN A 76 -5.43 -6.47 -16.18
C GLN A 76 -4.37 -7.51 -15.83
N GLN A 77 -4.79 -8.70 -15.39
CA GLN A 77 -3.88 -9.75 -14.90
C GLN A 77 -2.87 -9.17 -13.91
N SER A 78 -3.37 -8.39 -12.94
CA SER A 78 -2.54 -7.79 -11.92
C SER A 78 -1.93 -8.87 -11.05
N LEU A 79 -0.61 -8.79 -10.83
CA LEU A 79 0.15 -9.78 -10.09
C LEU A 79 -0.31 -9.86 -8.63
N ASP A 80 -0.46 -8.67 -8.03
CA ASP A 80 -0.88 -8.48 -6.65
C ASP A 80 -1.73 -7.23 -6.49
N LEU A 81 -2.13 -6.94 -5.26
CA LEU A 81 -2.92 -5.76 -4.93
C LEU A 81 -2.14 -4.47 -5.18
N SER A 82 -0.84 -4.42 -4.88
CA SER A 82 -0.04 -3.20 -5.03
C SER A 82 0.10 -2.76 -6.50
N GLU A 83 0.29 -3.70 -7.43
CA GLU A 83 0.31 -3.40 -8.87
C GLU A 83 -1.03 -2.83 -9.36
N TYR A 84 -2.14 -3.38 -8.87
CA TYR A 84 -3.47 -2.86 -9.23
C TYR A 84 -3.68 -1.43 -8.73
N LEU A 85 -3.34 -1.17 -7.47
CA LEU A 85 -3.45 0.16 -6.86
C LEU A 85 -2.61 1.19 -7.62
N ASP A 86 -1.36 0.83 -7.96
CA ASP A 86 -0.45 1.71 -8.70
C ASP A 86 -0.96 2.03 -10.10
N ASN A 87 -1.52 1.07 -10.81
CA ASN A 87 -1.96 1.27 -12.19
C ASN A 87 -3.31 2.00 -12.32
N ASN A 88 -4.17 2.00 -11.29
CA ASN A 88 -5.57 2.39 -11.45
C ASN A 88 -6.03 3.51 -10.51
N LEU A 89 -5.52 3.59 -9.26
CA LEU A 89 -6.07 4.54 -8.31
C LEU A 89 -5.34 5.89 -8.36
N GLY A 90 -6.11 6.97 -8.27
CA GLY A 90 -5.59 8.34 -8.23
C GLY A 90 -4.80 8.62 -6.94
N SER A 91 -3.75 9.43 -7.02
CA SER A 91 -2.85 9.79 -5.91
C SER A 91 -2.19 8.59 -5.20
N VAL A 92 -2.25 7.39 -5.78
CA VAL A 92 -1.49 6.23 -5.36
C VAL A 92 -0.23 6.11 -6.19
N ASN A 93 0.90 5.80 -5.58
CA ASN A 93 2.16 5.49 -6.24
C ASN A 93 2.82 4.32 -5.54
N THR A 94 3.64 3.58 -6.25
CA THR A 94 4.51 2.57 -5.64
C THR A 94 5.96 2.96 -5.76
N SER A 95 6.70 2.65 -4.70
CA SER A 95 8.16 2.73 -4.65
C SER A 95 8.70 1.33 -4.37
N ASN A 96 9.73 0.93 -5.07
CA ASN A 96 10.27 -0.43 -4.95
C ASN A 96 11.74 -0.37 -4.51
N SER A 97 11.97 -0.20 -3.21
CA SER A 97 13.30 -0.06 -2.62
C SER A 97 14.14 -1.34 -2.69
N VAL A 98 13.49 -2.50 -2.64
CA VAL A 98 14.14 -3.83 -2.63
C VAL A 98 14.02 -4.60 -3.94
N ALA A 99 13.45 -3.99 -4.97
CA ALA A 99 13.32 -4.55 -6.32
C ALA A 99 12.61 -5.92 -6.40
N ASN A 100 11.70 -6.20 -5.48
CA ASN A 100 10.83 -7.37 -5.50
C ASN A 100 9.37 -6.95 -5.74
N PRO A 101 8.63 -7.57 -6.68
CA PRO A 101 7.30 -7.13 -7.05
C PRO A 101 6.26 -7.24 -5.92
N TYR A 102 6.45 -8.13 -4.94
CA TYR A 102 5.56 -8.30 -3.79
C TYR A 102 5.93 -7.42 -2.58
N GLN A 103 7.00 -6.62 -2.68
CA GLN A 103 7.50 -5.80 -1.57
C GLN A 103 7.47 -4.30 -1.89
N ALA A 104 6.49 -3.86 -2.65
CA ALA A 104 6.33 -2.45 -2.97
C ALA A 104 5.87 -1.62 -1.76
N ASP A 105 6.44 -0.44 -1.59
CA ASP A 105 5.90 0.61 -0.72
C ASP A 105 4.73 1.25 -1.47
N VAL A 106 3.51 1.09 -0.99
CA VAL A 106 2.33 1.77 -1.54
C VAL A 106 2.16 3.10 -0.84
N GLN A 107 2.09 4.16 -1.61
CA GLN A 107 1.86 5.52 -1.11
C GLN A 107 0.52 6.05 -1.59
N PHE A 108 -0.24 6.67 -0.70
CA PHE A 108 -1.46 7.39 -1.03
C PHE A 108 -1.43 8.78 -0.39
N ARG A 109 -1.52 9.83 -1.21
CA ARG A 109 -1.41 11.23 -0.77
C ARG A 109 -0.11 11.51 0.02
N GLY A 110 0.97 10.76 -0.24
CA GLY A 110 2.24 10.85 0.48
C GLY A 110 2.27 10.18 1.86
N PHE A 111 1.24 9.42 2.24
CA PHE A 111 1.27 8.47 3.35
C PHE A 111 1.56 7.07 2.83
N THR A 112 2.22 6.25 3.63
CA THR A 112 2.76 4.96 3.18
C THR A 112 2.11 3.76 3.86
N ALA A 113 1.96 2.67 3.10
CA ALA A 113 1.79 1.30 3.57
C ALA A 113 2.93 0.46 2.96
N SER A 114 3.86 0.03 3.78
CA SER A 114 5.10 -0.62 3.36
C SER A 114 5.27 -1.98 4.06
N PRO A 115 5.85 -2.99 3.40
CA PRO A 115 6.28 -4.22 4.06
C PRO A 115 7.59 -4.07 4.84
N LEU A 116 8.29 -2.94 4.70
CA LEU A 116 9.60 -2.73 5.31
C LEU A 116 9.49 -2.14 6.70
N LEU A 117 10.12 -2.82 7.67
CA LEU A 117 10.28 -2.29 9.02
C LEU A 117 11.07 -0.96 8.98
N GLY A 118 10.64 0.00 9.80
CA GLY A 118 11.29 1.30 9.89
C GLY A 118 10.80 2.34 8.88
N THR A 119 9.92 1.99 7.96
CA THR A 119 9.23 2.98 7.13
C THR A 119 8.03 3.53 7.89
N PRO A 120 7.90 4.88 8.09
CA PRO A 120 6.73 5.46 8.74
C PRO A 120 5.44 5.11 8.01
N GLN A 121 4.52 4.45 8.71
CA GLN A 121 3.24 3.99 8.16
C GLN A 121 2.15 5.02 8.38
N GLY A 122 1.12 5.06 7.52
CA GLY A 122 0.01 6.01 7.66
C GLY A 122 -1.28 5.58 6.96
N ILE A 123 -1.31 4.33 6.45
CA ILE A 123 -2.47 3.74 5.80
C ILE A 123 -2.85 2.44 6.52
N SER A 124 -4.10 2.34 6.94
CA SER A 124 -4.64 1.10 7.51
C SER A 124 -5.22 0.21 6.42
N VAL A 125 -4.90 -1.08 6.46
CA VAL A 125 -5.40 -2.08 5.50
C VAL A 125 -6.23 -3.12 6.23
N TYR A 126 -7.43 -3.39 5.71
CA TYR A 126 -8.38 -4.35 6.25
C TYR A 126 -8.72 -5.41 5.21
N MET A 127 -8.81 -6.67 5.62
CA MET A 127 -9.35 -7.76 4.82
C MET A 127 -10.57 -8.35 5.56
N ASP A 128 -11.74 -8.25 4.95
CA ASP A 128 -13.04 -8.64 5.54
C ASP A 128 -13.27 -8.09 6.96
N GLY A 129 -12.83 -6.84 7.20
CA GLY A 129 -12.97 -6.17 8.51
C GLY A 129 -11.88 -6.48 9.52
N VAL A 130 -10.93 -7.36 9.21
CA VAL A 130 -9.74 -7.65 10.03
C VAL A 130 -8.58 -6.78 9.57
N ARG A 131 -7.96 -6.05 10.50
CA ARG A 131 -6.77 -5.27 10.21
C ARG A 131 -5.58 -6.19 9.90
N VAL A 132 -4.91 -5.97 8.76
CA VAL A 132 -3.78 -6.80 8.32
C VAL A 132 -2.42 -6.14 8.49
N ASN A 133 -2.36 -4.88 8.94
CA ASN A 133 -1.10 -4.29 9.38
C ASN A 133 -0.52 -5.07 10.58
N GLU A 134 0.77 -5.38 10.53
CA GLU A 134 1.46 -6.14 11.58
C GLU A 134 1.69 -5.28 12.83
N ALA A 135 1.42 -5.80 14.01
CA ALA A 135 1.46 -5.03 15.26
C ALA A 135 2.87 -4.54 15.62
N PHE A 136 3.93 -5.17 15.15
CA PHE A 136 5.33 -4.83 15.51
C PHE A 136 5.81 -3.53 14.87
N GLY A 137 5.57 -3.35 13.58
CA GLY A 137 6.02 -2.18 12.81
C GLY A 137 4.92 -1.49 12.02
N ASP A 138 3.67 -1.89 12.21
CA ASP A 138 2.49 -1.44 11.44
C ASP A 138 2.59 -1.69 9.92
N ILE A 139 3.51 -2.54 9.51
CA ILE A 139 3.82 -2.88 8.13
C ILE A 139 2.69 -3.68 7.46
N VAL A 140 2.62 -3.61 6.13
CA VAL A 140 1.67 -4.35 5.30
C VAL A 140 2.42 -5.28 4.36
N ASN A 141 2.31 -6.59 4.57
CA ASN A 141 2.89 -7.61 3.71
C ASN A 141 1.92 -7.95 2.58
N TRP A 142 2.14 -7.40 1.39
CA TRP A 142 1.27 -7.58 0.22
C TRP A 142 1.24 -9.03 -0.28
N ASP A 143 2.35 -9.75 -0.09
CA ASP A 143 2.52 -11.17 -0.39
C ASP A 143 1.61 -12.10 0.45
N LEU A 144 0.96 -11.57 1.50
CA LEU A 144 0.03 -12.32 2.35
C LEU A 144 -1.45 -12.13 1.95
N ILE A 145 -1.74 -11.24 0.99
CA ILE A 145 -3.10 -10.95 0.50
C ILE A 145 -3.31 -11.61 -0.86
N PRO A 146 -4.11 -12.69 -0.96
CA PRO A 146 -4.29 -13.41 -2.22
C PRO A 146 -5.16 -12.59 -3.20
N ALA A 147 -4.54 -12.07 -4.26
CA ALA A 147 -5.21 -11.20 -5.24
C ALA A 147 -6.41 -11.89 -5.93
N ASN A 148 -6.32 -13.18 -6.22
CA ASN A 148 -7.39 -13.96 -6.84
C ASN A 148 -8.59 -14.24 -5.91
N ALA A 149 -8.45 -13.99 -4.59
CA ALA A 149 -9.56 -14.04 -3.65
C ALA A 149 -10.28 -12.70 -3.47
N ILE A 150 -9.82 -11.61 -4.08
CA ILE A 150 -10.40 -10.27 -3.93
C ILE A 150 -11.67 -10.13 -4.77
N ALA A 151 -12.79 -9.75 -4.15
CA ALA A 151 -14.04 -9.36 -4.80
C ALA A 151 -14.03 -7.88 -5.18
N ASN A 152 -13.73 -7.03 -4.22
CA ASN A 152 -13.61 -5.59 -4.42
C ASN A 152 -12.69 -4.96 -3.38
N ILE A 153 -12.27 -3.74 -3.66
CA ILE A 153 -11.52 -2.89 -2.75
C ILE A 153 -12.17 -1.51 -2.67
N ASN A 154 -12.06 -0.89 -1.50
CA ASN A 154 -12.44 0.50 -1.27
C ASN A 154 -11.27 1.23 -0.60
N LEU A 155 -10.75 2.26 -1.26
CA LEU A 155 -9.77 3.17 -0.68
C LEU A 155 -10.50 4.41 -0.18
N ILE A 156 -10.59 4.54 1.14
CA ILE A 156 -11.26 5.63 1.85
C ILE A 156 -10.20 6.64 2.26
N PRO A 157 -10.21 7.86 1.73
CA PRO A 157 -9.19 8.87 2.02
C PRO A 157 -9.42 9.54 3.38
N GLY A 158 -8.37 10.27 3.81
CA GLY A 158 -8.37 11.11 5.00
C GLY A 158 -8.09 10.36 6.30
N SER A 159 -7.98 11.12 7.38
CA SER A 159 -7.71 10.60 8.73
C SER A 159 -8.98 10.04 9.38
N ASN A 160 -9.73 9.21 8.65
CA ASN A 160 -11.06 8.73 9.07
C ASN A 160 -10.98 7.93 10.39
N PRO A 161 -11.53 8.45 11.49
CA PRO A 161 -11.39 7.83 12.80
C PRO A 161 -12.09 6.46 12.91
N LEU A 162 -13.10 6.18 12.09
CA LEU A 162 -13.86 4.93 12.15
C LEU A 162 -12.99 3.70 11.82
N PHE A 163 -11.90 3.87 11.06
CA PHE A 163 -10.94 2.83 10.75
C PHE A 163 -9.83 2.67 11.82
N GLY A 164 -9.88 3.44 12.89
CA GLY A 164 -9.07 3.24 14.09
C GLY A 164 -7.64 3.80 14.00
N LEU A 165 -6.73 3.14 14.74
CA LEU A 165 -5.34 3.59 14.89
C LEU A 165 -4.57 3.57 13.57
N ASN A 166 -3.63 4.53 13.44
CA ASN A 166 -2.68 4.63 12.34
C ASN A 166 -3.32 4.86 10.96
N THR A 167 -4.57 5.35 10.94
CA THR A 167 -5.26 5.83 9.74
C THR A 167 -5.02 7.33 9.62
N LEU A 168 -3.90 7.73 9.02
CA LEU A 168 -3.55 9.15 8.84
C LEU A 168 -3.89 9.65 7.43
N GLY A 169 -3.56 8.87 6.40
CA GLY A 169 -3.79 9.21 5.00
C GLY A 169 -5.02 8.56 4.39
N GLY A 170 -5.41 7.41 4.93
CA GLY A 170 -6.57 6.66 4.44
C GLY A 170 -6.63 5.23 4.95
N ALA A 171 -7.71 4.55 4.59
CA ALA A 171 -7.92 3.14 4.85
C ALA A 171 -8.22 2.40 3.54
N LEU A 172 -7.62 1.23 3.38
CA LEU A 172 -7.88 0.31 2.28
C LEU A 172 -8.68 -0.87 2.82
N ALA A 173 -9.95 -1.00 2.42
CA ALA A 173 -10.79 -2.13 2.74
C ALA A 173 -10.79 -3.12 1.56
N VAL A 174 -10.38 -4.35 1.81
CA VAL A 174 -10.36 -5.47 0.87
C VAL A 174 -11.49 -6.42 1.25
N HIS A 175 -12.40 -6.68 0.32
CA HIS A 175 -13.46 -7.64 0.48
C HIS A 175 -13.16 -8.88 -0.35
N THR A 176 -13.25 -10.05 0.26
CA THR A 176 -12.96 -11.32 -0.42
C THR A 176 -14.21 -11.92 -1.05
N LYS A 177 -13.99 -12.73 -2.09
CA LYS A 177 -15.04 -13.44 -2.82
C LYS A 177 -15.80 -14.41 -1.92
N SER A 178 -17.10 -14.60 -2.23
CA SER A 178 -17.98 -15.62 -1.65
C SER A 178 -18.44 -16.62 -2.72
N GLY A 179 -18.93 -17.77 -2.30
CA GLY A 179 -19.44 -18.79 -3.23
C GLY A 179 -20.74 -18.39 -3.89
N SER A 180 -21.54 -17.55 -3.22
CA SER A 180 -22.79 -17.00 -3.74
C SER A 180 -22.58 -15.99 -4.87
N GLU A 181 -21.54 -15.14 -4.75
CA GLU A 181 -21.20 -14.12 -5.75
C GLU A 181 -20.35 -14.65 -6.90
N PHE A 182 -19.50 -15.65 -6.62
CA PHE A 182 -18.51 -16.22 -7.54
C PHE A 182 -18.64 -17.75 -7.67
N PRO A 183 -19.81 -18.26 -8.10
CA PRO A 183 -20.01 -19.70 -8.29
C PRO A 183 -19.21 -20.24 -9.49
N GLY A 184 -18.89 -21.53 -9.46
CA GLY A 184 -18.16 -22.22 -10.52
C GLY A 184 -16.68 -22.37 -10.21
N VAL A 185 -15.92 -22.84 -11.21
CA VAL A 185 -14.48 -23.11 -11.12
C VAL A 185 -13.74 -22.28 -12.14
N LYS A 186 -12.63 -21.67 -11.74
CA LYS A 186 -11.67 -21.00 -12.63
C LYS A 186 -10.27 -21.52 -12.34
N LEU A 187 -9.59 -21.99 -13.38
CA LEU A 187 -8.19 -22.41 -13.33
C LEU A 187 -7.41 -21.50 -14.27
N THR A 188 -6.32 -20.91 -13.79
CA THR A 188 -5.48 -20.02 -14.60
C THR A 188 -4.03 -20.48 -14.50
N THR A 189 -3.35 -20.55 -15.63
CA THR A 189 -1.90 -20.74 -15.65
C THR A 189 -1.26 -19.79 -16.65
N TYR A 190 -0.11 -19.24 -16.26
CA TYR A 190 0.64 -18.33 -17.12
C TYR A 190 2.13 -18.41 -16.85
N GLY A 191 2.89 -17.96 -17.84
CA GLY A 191 4.34 -17.88 -17.74
C GLY A 191 4.93 -16.93 -18.77
N GLY A 192 6.22 -16.63 -18.65
CA GLY A 192 6.90 -15.71 -19.56
C GLY A 192 8.25 -15.23 -19.07
N SER A 193 8.50 -13.94 -19.22
CA SER A 193 9.77 -13.29 -18.86
C SER A 193 10.24 -13.67 -17.46
N TRP A 194 11.55 -13.73 -17.27
CA TRP A 194 12.25 -13.99 -16.01
C TRP A 194 11.94 -15.35 -15.36
N GLY A 195 11.52 -16.32 -16.18
CA GLY A 195 11.13 -17.66 -15.70
C GLY A 195 9.86 -17.64 -14.86
N ARG A 196 9.03 -16.59 -14.95
CA ARG A 196 7.74 -16.49 -14.27
C ARG A 196 6.85 -17.65 -14.68
N ARG A 197 6.27 -18.29 -13.69
CA ARG A 197 5.26 -19.35 -13.83
C ARG A 197 4.29 -19.25 -12.67
N ALA A 198 3.00 -19.31 -12.98
CA ALA A 198 1.95 -19.27 -11.99
C ALA A 198 0.84 -20.26 -12.32
N PHE A 199 0.26 -20.77 -11.26
CA PHE A 199 -0.97 -21.54 -11.29
C PHE A 199 -1.91 -20.99 -10.22
N GLU A 200 -3.11 -20.61 -10.66
CA GLU A 200 -4.16 -20.09 -9.81
C GLU A 200 -5.42 -20.95 -9.99
N PHE A 201 -6.16 -21.12 -8.91
CA PHE A 201 -7.47 -21.73 -8.96
C PHE A 201 -8.46 -20.96 -8.09
N GLU A 202 -9.71 -21.01 -8.49
CA GLU A 202 -10.86 -20.51 -7.74
C GLU A 202 -11.98 -21.55 -7.89
N ALA A 203 -12.70 -21.82 -6.79
CA ALA A 203 -13.89 -22.66 -6.81
C ALA A 203 -14.92 -22.14 -5.82
N GLY A 204 -16.13 -21.88 -6.29
CA GLY A 204 -17.22 -21.40 -5.46
C GLY A 204 -18.53 -22.13 -5.77
N GLY A 205 -19.41 -22.19 -4.79
CA GLY A 205 -20.71 -22.80 -4.95
C GLY A 205 -21.66 -22.50 -3.81
N VAL A 206 -22.95 -22.83 -4.03
CA VAL A 206 -24.06 -22.57 -3.10
C VAL A 206 -24.86 -23.86 -2.91
N ASP A 207 -25.10 -24.24 -1.67
CA ASP A 207 -26.11 -25.23 -1.27
C ASP A 207 -27.35 -24.44 -0.78
N LYS A 208 -28.32 -24.26 -1.68
CA LYS A 208 -29.54 -23.48 -1.39
C LYS A 208 -30.44 -24.14 -0.34
N GLU A 209 -30.39 -25.47 -0.19
CA GLU A 209 -31.22 -26.20 0.80
C GLU A 209 -30.73 -25.95 2.23
N LYS A 210 -29.39 -25.74 2.39
CA LYS A 210 -28.75 -25.48 3.68
C LYS A 210 -28.45 -24.01 3.92
N ASN A 211 -28.70 -23.14 2.95
CA ASN A 211 -28.30 -21.73 2.99
C ASN A 211 -26.80 -21.54 3.18
N LEU A 212 -25.99 -22.46 2.61
CA LEU A 212 -24.55 -22.45 2.71
C LEU A 212 -23.93 -22.07 1.38
N ASP A 213 -22.87 -21.30 1.42
CA ASP A 213 -21.98 -21.11 0.29
C ASP A 213 -20.53 -21.43 0.69
N TYR A 214 -19.70 -21.67 -0.31
CA TYR A 214 -18.26 -21.87 -0.11
C TYR A 214 -17.48 -21.25 -1.26
N PHE A 215 -16.31 -20.73 -0.92
CA PHE A 215 -15.33 -20.24 -1.88
C PHE A 215 -13.94 -20.67 -1.46
N VAL A 216 -13.14 -21.17 -2.41
CA VAL A 216 -11.73 -21.51 -2.21
C VAL A 216 -10.92 -20.94 -3.35
N ALA A 217 -9.77 -20.33 -3.03
CA ALA A 217 -8.82 -19.84 -4.01
C ALA A 217 -7.39 -20.23 -3.62
N GLY A 218 -6.53 -20.42 -4.61
CA GLY A 218 -5.10 -20.64 -4.39
C GLY A 218 -4.27 -19.99 -5.46
N ASN A 219 -3.10 -19.50 -5.07
CA ASN A 219 -2.08 -18.92 -5.95
C ASN A 219 -0.74 -19.57 -5.65
N PHE A 220 -0.10 -20.11 -6.70
CA PHE A 220 1.23 -20.71 -6.66
C PHE A 220 2.09 -20.01 -7.73
N PHE A 221 2.97 -19.14 -7.27
CA PHE A 221 3.78 -18.28 -8.12
C PHE A 221 5.26 -18.50 -7.89
N LYS A 222 6.03 -18.56 -8.96
CA LYS A 222 7.49 -18.57 -8.94
C LYS A 222 8.06 -17.69 -10.03
N GLU A 223 9.13 -16.98 -9.70
CA GLU A 223 9.90 -16.15 -10.64
C GLU A 223 11.37 -16.13 -10.24
N ASN A 224 12.27 -16.13 -11.21
CA ASN A 224 13.71 -15.95 -10.94
C ASN A 224 14.06 -14.48 -10.68
N GLY A 225 13.15 -13.55 -11.03
CA GLY A 225 13.38 -12.12 -11.00
C GLY A 225 14.15 -11.61 -12.23
N TRP A 226 14.10 -10.30 -12.46
CA TRP A 226 14.79 -9.67 -13.59
C TRP A 226 16.19 -9.16 -13.24
N ARG A 227 16.47 -8.99 -11.95
CA ARG A 227 17.78 -8.67 -11.38
C ARG A 227 18.44 -9.94 -10.84
N GLU A 228 19.75 -9.88 -10.64
CA GLU A 228 20.49 -10.90 -9.91
C GLU A 228 19.93 -10.99 -8.47
N HIS A 229 19.76 -12.20 -7.96
CA HIS A 229 19.27 -12.46 -6.57
C HIS A 229 17.96 -11.74 -6.23
N SER A 230 16.95 -11.84 -7.12
CA SER A 230 15.63 -11.23 -6.92
C SER A 230 14.46 -12.21 -7.14
N SER A 231 14.68 -13.47 -6.77
CA SER A 231 13.68 -14.53 -6.96
C SER A 231 12.48 -14.39 -6.02
N SER A 232 11.34 -14.97 -6.41
CA SER A 232 10.13 -15.03 -5.60
C SER A 232 9.49 -16.41 -5.69
N ASP A 233 9.08 -16.97 -4.55
CA ASP A 233 8.25 -18.16 -4.40
C ASP A 233 7.09 -17.81 -3.47
N VAL A 234 5.87 -17.71 -4.02
CA VAL A 234 4.67 -17.27 -3.28
C VAL A 234 3.59 -18.33 -3.39
N LYS A 235 3.13 -18.82 -2.26
CA LYS A 235 2.04 -19.80 -2.14
C LYS A 235 1.00 -19.23 -1.20
N GLN A 236 -0.22 -19.12 -1.70
CA GLN A 236 -1.36 -18.59 -0.94
C GLN A 236 -2.56 -19.49 -1.13
N ILE A 237 -3.30 -19.72 -0.07
CA ILE A 237 -4.58 -20.42 -0.10
C ILE A 237 -5.57 -19.61 0.74
N PHE A 238 -6.75 -19.42 0.20
CA PHE A 238 -7.88 -18.79 0.87
C PHE A 238 -9.09 -19.69 0.80
N GLY A 239 -9.83 -19.79 1.90
CA GLY A 239 -11.11 -20.49 1.95
C GLY A 239 -12.12 -19.69 2.76
N LYS A 240 -13.37 -19.67 2.32
CA LYS A 240 -14.49 -19.06 3.01
C LYS A 240 -15.71 -20.00 2.94
N VAL A 241 -16.39 -20.13 4.06
CA VAL A 241 -17.71 -20.80 4.15
C VAL A 241 -18.68 -19.79 4.73
N GLY A 242 -19.73 -19.48 3.98
CA GLY A 242 -20.79 -18.57 4.35
C GLY A 242 -22.08 -19.33 4.69
N TRP A 243 -22.83 -18.82 5.63
CA TRP A 243 -24.20 -19.21 5.91
C TRP A 243 -25.06 -17.96 5.97
N GLN A 244 -26.12 -17.92 5.17
CA GLN A 244 -27.00 -16.76 5.06
C GLN A 244 -28.46 -17.17 5.04
N ASN A 245 -29.28 -16.44 5.80
CA ASN A 245 -30.74 -16.49 5.71
C ASN A 245 -31.31 -15.08 5.57
N ASP A 246 -32.63 -14.92 5.67
CA ASP A 246 -33.31 -13.62 5.47
C ASP A 246 -32.84 -12.52 6.43
N THR A 247 -32.32 -12.87 7.62
CA THR A 247 -31.96 -11.93 8.67
C THR A 247 -30.51 -11.99 9.10
N SER A 248 -29.79 -13.04 8.74
CA SER A 248 -28.45 -13.31 9.26
C SER A 248 -27.50 -13.71 8.17
N ASP A 249 -26.25 -13.26 8.32
CA ASP A 249 -25.10 -13.62 7.51
C ASP A 249 -23.94 -13.99 8.42
N LEU A 250 -23.25 -15.10 8.14
CA LEU A 250 -22.09 -15.56 8.91
C LEU A 250 -21.05 -16.17 7.99
N ASP A 251 -19.85 -15.61 7.99
CA ASP A 251 -18.70 -16.05 7.21
C ASP A 251 -17.58 -16.56 8.11
N LEU A 252 -17.09 -17.76 7.86
CA LEU A 252 -15.84 -18.28 8.39
C LEU A 252 -14.80 -18.32 7.29
N SER A 253 -13.69 -17.61 7.46
CA SER A 253 -12.60 -17.57 6.47
C SER A 253 -11.28 -18.05 7.05
N LEU A 254 -10.47 -18.69 6.20
CA LEU A 254 -9.11 -19.16 6.47
C LEU A 254 -8.19 -18.64 5.36
N ALA A 255 -7.11 -17.94 5.72
CA ALA A 255 -6.05 -17.56 4.81
C ALA A 255 -4.72 -18.21 5.26
N LEU A 256 -4.00 -18.78 4.31
CA LEU A 256 -2.69 -19.41 4.50
C LEU A 256 -1.71 -18.81 3.48
N ALA A 257 -0.50 -18.50 3.91
CA ALA A 257 0.59 -18.10 3.01
C ALA A 257 1.92 -18.69 3.45
N ASP A 258 2.74 -19.09 2.48
CA ASP A 258 4.15 -19.48 2.63
C ASP A 258 4.92 -18.83 1.47
N THR A 259 5.72 -17.81 1.80
CA THR A 259 6.39 -16.98 0.81
C THR A 259 7.88 -16.87 1.11
N MET A 260 8.68 -16.79 0.05
CA MET A 260 10.11 -16.49 0.12
C MET A 260 10.44 -15.56 -1.03
N MET A 261 10.99 -14.42 -0.70
CA MET A 261 11.33 -13.37 -1.65
C MET A 261 12.77 -12.93 -1.42
N GLU A 262 13.55 -12.93 -2.50
CA GLU A 262 14.84 -12.30 -2.52
C GLU A 262 14.69 -10.87 -3.05
N GLY A 263 15.42 -9.93 -2.49
CA GLY A 263 15.45 -8.54 -2.89
C GLY A 263 16.86 -8.12 -3.24
N THR A 264 16.97 -7.06 -4.01
CA THR A 264 18.24 -6.43 -4.31
C THR A 264 18.13 -4.97 -3.99
N GLN A 265 19.16 -4.44 -3.36
CA GLN A 265 19.20 -3.05 -2.95
C GLN A 265 19.25 -2.09 -4.16
N ALA A 266 19.04 -0.80 -3.90
CA ALA A 266 19.30 0.24 -4.88
C ALA A 266 20.77 0.21 -5.33
N VAL A 267 21.06 0.63 -6.56
CA VAL A 267 22.41 0.69 -7.11
C VAL A 267 22.88 2.14 -7.27
N PRO A 268 24.18 2.44 -7.03
CA PRO A 268 24.72 3.79 -7.15
C PRO A 268 24.71 4.25 -8.61
N LEU A 269 24.66 5.57 -8.81
CA LEU A 269 24.64 6.16 -10.16
C LEU A 269 25.86 5.77 -11.00
N SER A 270 27.02 5.59 -10.40
CA SER A 270 28.25 5.15 -11.09
C SER A 270 28.11 3.80 -11.78
N THR A 271 27.28 2.88 -11.23
CA THR A 271 27.02 1.55 -11.79
C THR A 271 25.62 1.38 -12.35
N TYR A 272 24.82 2.43 -12.43
CA TYR A 272 23.43 2.39 -12.91
C TYR A 272 23.26 1.90 -14.37
N ASN A 273 24.36 1.86 -15.14
CA ASN A 273 24.40 1.26 -16.47
C ASN A 273 24.25 -0.27 -16.45
N ASN A 274 24.51 -0.93 -15.33
CA ASN A 274 24.24 -2.35 -15.10
C ASN A 274 23.09 -2.53 -14.08
N PRO A 275 21.83 -2.27 -14.47
CA PRO A 275 20.69 -2.26 -13.54
C PRO A 275 20.31 -3.66 -13.01
N LYS A 276 20.86 -4.72 -13.59
CA LYS A 276 20.64 -6.10 -13.14
C LYS A 276 21.45 -6.48 -11.91
N GLN A 277 22.55 -5.79 -11.67
CA GLN A 277 23.49 -6.10 -10.61
C GLN A 277 22.84 -5.92 -9.22
N ALA A 278 23.05 -6.88 -8.33
CA ALA A 278 22.83 -6.68 -6.89
C ALA A 278 23.95 -5.81 -6.32
N TYR A 279 23.64 -4.85 -5.47
CA TYR A 279 24.66 -4.06 -4.77
C TYR A 279 25.40 -4.94 -3.75
N THR A 280 24.64 -5.59 -2.87
CA THR A 280 25.12 -6.71 -2.03
C THR A 280 24.08 -7.83 -2.04
N TYR A 281 24.48 -9.04 -1.69
CA TYR A 281 23.58 -10.18 -1.51
C TYR A 281 24.21 -11.21 -0.54
N PRO A 282 23.42 -12.15 0.06
CA PRO A 282 21.99 -12.38 -0.12
C PRO A 282 21.11 -11.45 0.72
N ASP A 283 20.00 -10.98 0.17
CA ASP A 283 18.93 -10.31 0.91
C ASP A 283 17.64 -11.07 0.69
N SER A 284 16.95 -11.46 1.75
CA SER A 284 15.72 -12.23 1.63
C SER A 284 14.76 -11.99 2.77
N ILE A 285 13.47 -12.17 2.48
CA ILE A 285 12.40 -12.23 3.47
C ILE A 285 11.46 -13.37 3.15
N GLY A 286 11.11 -14.16 4.16
CA GLY A 286 10.11 -15.22 4.06
C GLY A 286 9.03 -15.04 5.10
N ASN A 287 7.76 -15.29 4.71
CA ASN A 287 6.61 -15.20 5.60
C ASN A 287 5.85 -16.54 5.62
N LYS A 288 5.41 -16.95 6.81
CA LYS A 288 4.48 -18.07 7.00
C LYS A 288 3.31 -17.59 7.84
N MET A 289 2.13 -17.48 7.20
CA MET A 289 0.95 -16.90 7.81
C MET A 289 -0.22 -17.87 7.84
N VAL A 290 -0.93 -17.84 8.96
CA VAL A 290 -2.25 -18.43 9.13
C VAL A 290 -3.17 -17.36 9.70
N MET A 291 -4.32 -17.12 9.08
CA MET A 291 -5.36 -16.24 9.60
C MET A 291 -6.71 -16.96 9.55
N LEU A 292 -7.40 -16.97 10.68
CA LEU A 292 -8.76 -17.46 10.82
C LEU A 292 -9.64 -16.28 11.27
N ALA A 293 -10.75 -16.06 10.58
CA ALA A 293 -11.68 -15.01 10.95
C ALA A 293 -13.12 -15.48 10.83
N LEU A 294 -13.93 -15.12 11.82
CA LEU A 294 -15.37 -15.29 11.82
C LEU A 294 -16.00 -13.89 11.79
N LYS A 295 -16.83 -13.62 10.80
CA LYS A 295 -17.55 -12.37 10.61
C LYS A 295 -19.04 -12.68 10.47
N GLY A 296 -19.88 -11.82 11.02
CA GLY A 296 -21.31 -12.00 10.85
C GLY A 296 -22.10 -10.74 11.08
N SER A 297 -23.35 -10.78 10.63
CA SER A 297 -24.34 -9.76 10.86
C SER A 297 -25.71 -10.35 11.07
N HIS A 298 -26.56 -9.66 11.84
CA HIS A 298 -27.91 -10.09 12.14
C HIS A 298 -28.86 -8.89 12.25
N PHE A 299 -29.94 -8.90 11.49
CA PHE A 299 -31.03 -7.96 11.62
C PHE A 299 -31.92 -8.33 12.82
N LEU A 300 -31.86 -7.51 13.86
CA LEU A 300 -32.76 -7.63 15.03
C LEU A 300 -34.19 -7.20 14.67
N SER A 301 -34.31 -6.31 13.70
CA SER A 301 -35.53 -5.81 13.05
C SER A 301 -35.11 -5.17 11.72
N ASP A 302 -36.06 -4.78 10.86
CA ASP A 302 -35.79 -4.19 9.55
C ASP A 302 -34.91 -2.91 9.63
N ASP A 303 -34.87 -2.27 10.80
CA ASP A 303 -34.16 -1.02 11.06
C ASP A 303 -32.95 -1.17 11.99
N LYS A 304 -32.61 -2.40 12.45
CA LYS A 304 -31.55 -2.63 13.43
C LYS A 304 -30.65 -3.78 13.02
N LEU A 305 -29.39 -3.47 12.73
CA LEU A 305 -28.38 -4.45 12.36
C LEU A 305 -27.27 -4.52 13.41
N VAL A 306 -27.02 -5.71 13.93
CA VAL A 306 -25.80 -6.02 14.70
C VAL A 306 -24.81 -6.69 13.78
N ALA A 307 -23.54 -6.24 13.78
CA ALA A 307 -22.47 -6.87 13.03
C ALA A 307 -21.20 -6.96 13.86
N GLY A 308 -20.41 -7.99 13.62
CA GLY A 308 -19.17 -8.18 14.36
C GLY A 308 -18.22 -9.14 13.68
N ASN A 309 -16.99 -9.17 14.16
CA ASN A 309 -16.00 -10.15 13.81
C ASN A 309 -15.15 -10.56 15.01
N VAL A 310 -14.53 -11.73 14.91
CA VAL A 310 -13.41 -12.16 15.75
C VAL A 310 -12.38 -12.82 14.86
N TYR A 311 -11.10 -12.67 15.19
CA TYR A 311 -10.02 -13.24 14.39
C TYR A 311 -8.84 -13.70 15.23
N TYR A 312 -8.09 -14.62 14.67
CA TYR A 312 -6.74 -14.99 15.08
C TYR A 312 -5.83 -15.00 13.85
N ARG A 313 -4.65 -14.40 13.99
CA ARG A 313 -3.63 -14.37 12.96
C ARG A 313 -2.27 -14.68 13.55
N LYS A 314 -1.55 -15.60 12.91
CA LYS A 314 -0.16 -15.87 13.22
C LYS A 314 0.69 -15.64 11.99
N ASN A 315 1.75 -14.83 12.12
CA ASN A 315 2.74 -14.65 11.07
C ASN A 315 4.15 -14.86 11.64
N LYS A 316 4.92 -15.70 10.96
CA LYS A 316 6.33 -15.90 11.25
C LYS A 316 7.15 -15.40 10.06
N SER A 317 7.84 -14.29 10.26
CA SER A 317 8.73 -13.70 9.25
C SER A 317 10.18 -14.02 9.57
N SER A 318 10.94 -14.42 8.56
CA SER A 318 12.39 -14.61 8.61
C SER A 318 13.06 -13.69 7.60
N GLY A 319 14.03 -12.92 8.03
CA GLY A 319 14.80 -12.02 7.16
C GLY A 319 16.29 -12.37 7.20
N PHE A 320 16.95 -12.11 6.10
CA PHE A 320 18.40 -12.11 6.00
C PHE A 320 18.83 -10.90 5.19
N ASN A 321 19.79 -10.12 5.74
CA ASN A 321 20.30 -8.92 5.09
C ASN A 321 21.81 -8.93 5.06
N SER A 322 22.36 -8.65 3.89
CA SER A 322 23.77 -8.45 3.64
C SER A 322 24.12 -6.97 3.77
N ASN A 323 24.80 -6.60 4.84
CA ASN A 323 25.21 -5.22 5.09
C ASN A 323 26.72 -5.08 4.89
N ALA A 324 27.11 -4.31 3.87
CA ALA A 324 28.49 -3.95 3.66
C ALA A 324 28.75 -2.53 4.18
N SER A 325 29.86 -2.35 4.91
CA SER A 325 30.22 -1.09 5.57
C SER A 325 31.46 -0.44 4.96
N SER A 326 31.58 0.86 5.25
CA SER A 326 32.65 1.74 4.79
C SER A 326 34.04 1.47 5.33
N ASN A 327 34.15 0.74 6.42
CA ASN A 327 35.44 0.53 7.08
C ASN A 327 36.24 -0.66 6.52
N SER A 328 35.74 -1.24 5.39
CA SER A 328 36.33 -2.44 4.77
C SER A 328 37.66 -2.20 4.03
N SER A 329 38.24 -1.00 4.10
CA SER A 329 39.49 -0.66 3.40
C SER A 329 40.75 -1.16 4.11
N SER A 330 40.68 -1.69 5.34
CA SER A 330 41.80 -2.28 5.99
C SER A 330 41.84 -3.80 5.76
N LEU A 331 42.99 -4.31 5.32
CA LEU A 331 43.31 -5.74 5.31
C LEU A 331 43.35 -6.36 6.73
N ASP A 332 42.90 -5.63 7.72
CA ASP A 332 42.77 -6.10 9.09
C ASP A 332 41.62 -7.07 9.21
N LEU A 333 41.91 -8.30 9.57
CA LEU A 333 40.95 -9.39 9.87
C LEU A 333 39.93 -9.05 10.98
N LEU A 334 39.99 -7.83 11.52
CA LEU A 334 39.12 -7.28 12.57
C LEU A 334 38.22 -6.16 12.06
N ASP A 335 38.06 -6.01 10.73
CA ASP A 335 37.12 -5.02 10.20
C ASP A 335 35.67 -5.43 10.50
N LEU A 336 35.14 -4.85 11.56
CA LEU A 336 33.82 -5.11 12.11
C LEU A 336 32.68 -4.49 11.25
N GLY A 337 33.01 -3.99 10.04
CA GLY A 337 32.10 -3.22 9.22
C GLY A 337 31.08 -4.04 8.42
N ASN A 338 31.42 -5.24 7.98
CA ASN A 338 30.54 -6.05 7.15
C ASN A 338 29.75 -7.04 8.01
N LEU A 339 28.43 -7.01 7.90
CA LEU A 339 27.53 -7.81 8.72
C LEU A 339 26.55 -8.60 7.87
N ASN A 340 26.41 -9.88 8.17
CA ASN A 340 25.24 -10.65 7.81
C ASN A 340 24.28 -10.68 8.99
N VAL A 341 23.07 -10.16 8.78
CA VAL A 341 22.07 -10.06 9.82
C VAL A 341 20.90 -10.97 9.52
N SER A 342 20.61 -11.88 10.44
CA SER A 342 19.42 -12.72 10.38
C SER A 342 18.39 -12.23 11.39
N THR A 343 17.14 -12.14 10.95
CA THR A 343 16.02 -11.73 11.79
C THR A 343 14.94 -12.80 11.80
N LEU A 344 14.26 -12.92 12.93
CA LEU A 344 13.08 -13.74 13.11
C LEU A 344 12.04 -12.96 13.89
N THR A 345 10.88 -12.76 13.29
CA THR A 345 9.73 -12.12 13.91
C THR A 345 8.58 -13.12 14.00
N ASP A 346 8.22 -13.56 15.19
CA ASP A 346 7.08 -14.44 15.44
C ASP A 346 5.96 -13.62 16.07
N GLN A 347 4.85 -13.46 15.35
CA GLN A 347 3.75 -12.57 15.71
C GLN A 347 2.44 -13.35 15.82
N ASP A 348 1.76 -13.16 16.94
CA ASP A 348 0.37 -13.59 17.16
C ASP A 348 -0.50 -12.34 17.28
N GLY A 349 -1.55 -12.28 16.47
CA GLY A 349 -2.59 -11.24 16.50
C GLY A 349 -3.95 -11.85 16.76
N PHE A 350 -4.73 -11.28 17.64
CA PHE A 350 -6.12 -11.69 17.86
C PHE A 350 -6.96 -10.49 18.28
N GLY A 351 -8.22 -10.52 17.95
CA GLY A 351 -9.09 -9.40 18.24
C GLY A 351 -10.51 -9.61 17.78
N GLY A 352 -11.26 -8.53 17.85
CA GLY A 352 -12.62 -8.52 17.38
C GLY A 352 -13.25 -7.14 17.49
N ALA A 353 -14.36 -7.00 16.81
CA ALA A 353 -15.16 -5.77 16.84
C ALA A 353 -16.65 -6.13 16.81
N LEU A 354 -17.45 -5.25 17.40
CA LEU A 354 -18.90 -5.35 17.42
C LEU A 354 -19.49 -3.98 17.15
N GLN A 355 -20.55 -3.89 16.34
CA GLN A 355 -21.30 -2.67 16.10
C GLN A 355 -22.80 -2.91 16.03
N LEU A 356 -23.55 -1.87 16.38
CA LEU A 356 -24.98 -1.77 16.20
C LEU A 356 -25.27 -0.59 15.28
N SER A 357 -25.98 -0.84 14.18
CA SER A 357 -26.47 0.18 13.25
C SER A 357 -27.98 0.28 13.36
N LEU A 358 -28.47 1.50 13.48
CA LEU A 358 -29.88 1.86 13.61
C LEU A 358 -30.27 2.73 12.44
N LEU A 359 -31.31 2.32 11.72
CA LEU A 359 -31.98 3.14 10.71
C LEU A 359 -33.27 3.68 11.30
N GLY A 360 -33.62 4.91 11.01
CA GLY A 360 -34.87 5.45 11.50
C GLY A 360 -35.06 6.90 11.12
N ASP A 361 -36.11 7.48 11.69
CA ASP A 361 -36.38 8.90 11.57
C ASP A 361 -36.09 9.59 12.91
N LEU A 362 -35.25 10.60 12.87
CA LEU A 362 -34.97 11.48 13.99
C LEU A 362 -35.60 12.85 13.71
N ALA A 363 -36.57 13.26 14.51
CA ALA A 363 -37.31 14.52 14.33
C ALA A 363 -37.95 14.68 12.92
N GLY A 364 -38.40 13.58 12.28
CA GLY A 364 -38.98 13.58 10.96
C GLY A 364 -37.99 13.58 9.79
N HIS A 365 -36.71 13.36 10.06
CA HIS A 365 -35.64 13.28 9.09
C HIS A 365 -34.98 11.90 9.11
N LYS A 366 -34.62 11.35 7.95
CA LYS A 366 -33.90 10.07 7.86
C LYS A 366 -32.57 10.15 8.60
N ASN A 367 -32.33 9.15 9.41
CA ASN A 367 -31.13 9.05 10.23
C ASN A 367 -30.56 7.63 10.20
N GLN A 368 -29.23 7.54 10.14
CA GLN A 368 -28.49 6.28 10.27
C GLN A 368 -27.44 6.47 11.36
N PHE A 369 -27.65 5.85 12.50
CA PHE A 369 -26.72 5.88 13.63
C PHE A 369 -26.02 4.53 13.77
N THR A 370 -24.70 4.54 13.95
CA THR A 370 -23.90 3.35 14.21
C THR A 370 -22.99 3.60 15.41
N VAL A 371 -22.99 2.68 16.35
CA VAL A 371 -22.05 2.67 17.50
C VAL A 371 -21.34 1.33 17.55
N GLY A 372 -20.05 1.33 17.87
CA GLY A 372 -19.27 0.10 17.93
C GLY A 372 -18.02 0.20 18.80
N ALA A 373 -17.49 -0.97 19.10
CA ALA A 373 -16.25 -1.14 19.85
C ALA A 373 -15.34 -2.15 19.15
N SER A 374 -14.04 -1.96 19.28
CA SER A 374 -13.04 -2.89 18.77
C SER A 374 -11.91 -3.11 19.77
N MET A 375 -11.30 -4.28 19.71
CA MET A 375 -10.10 -4.64 20.43
C MET A 375 -9.16 -5.45 19.54
N ASP A 376 -7.87 -5.11 19.55
CA ASP A 376 -6.84 -5.78 18.79
C ASP A 376 -5.63 -6.01 19.69
N PHE A 377 -5.12 -7.23 19.72
CA PHE A 377 -4.01 -7.65 20.56
C PHE A 377 -2.91 -8.22 19.70
N GLY A 378 -1.71 -7.65 19.80
CA GLY A 378 -0.50 -8.13 19.15
C GLY A 378 0.51 -8.66 20.18
N ARG A 379 1.12 -9.79 19.86
CA ARG A 379 2.22 -10.38 20.65
C ARG A 379 3.33 -10.72 19.69
N THR A 380 4.48 -10.09 19.87
CA THR A 380 5.62 -10.26 18.98
C THR A 380 6.84 -10.71 19.75
N ASN A 381 7.51 -11.74 19.27
CA ASN A 381 8.86 -12.11 19.68
C ASN A 381 9.80 -11.83 18.50
N PHE A 382 10.67 -10.85 18.66
CA PHE A 382 11.67 -10.45 17.67
C PHE A 382 13.05 -10.90 18.12
N LYS A 383 13.81 -11.47 17.17
CA LYS A 383 15.21 -11.87 17.35
C LYS A 383 16.00 -11.35 16.16
N SER A 384 17.17 -10.80 16.43
CA SER A 384 18.17 -10.45 15.42
C SER A 384 19.54 -10.90 15.90
N ASP A 385 20.30 -11.48 14.99
CA ASP A 385 21.68 -11.89 15.20
C ASP A 385 22.54 -11.32 14.07
N SER A 386 23.56 -10.54 14.42
CA SER A 386 24.52 -9.93 13.51
C SER A 386 25.82 -10.70 13.56
N LEU A 387 26.25 -11.22 12.43
CA LEU A 387 27.46 -12.02 12.28
C LEU A 387 28.47 -11.29 11.40
N GLN A 388 29.75 -11.37 11.75
CA GLN A 388 30.82 -10.82 10.93
C GLN A 388 30.82 -11.46 9.54
N ALA A 389 30.95 -10.64 8.50
CA ALA A 389 31.01 -11.08 7.12
C ALA A 389 32.23 -10.53 6.39
N THR A 390 32.61 -11.17 5.31
CA THR A 390 33.54 -10.66 4.29
C THR A 390 32.79 -10.38 3.02
N VAL A 391 33.27 -9.45 2.21
CA VAL A 391 32.70 -9.13 0.88
C VAL A 391 33.55 -9.77 -0.20
N GLU A 392 32.97 -10.70 -0.94
CA GLU A 392 33.58 -11.36 -2.09
C GLU A 392 32.84 -10.93 -3.37
N GLY A 393 33.38 -9.93 -4.06
CA GLY A 393 32.64 -9.26 -5.15
C GLY A 393 31.47 -8.47 -4.61
N HIS A 394 30.24 -8.96 -4.81
CA HIS A 394 29.00 -8.38 -4.27
C HIS A 394 28.32 -9.27 -3.21
N GLN A 395 28.91 -10.45 -2.95
CA GLN A 395 28.41 -11.38 -1.95
C GLN A 395 29.01 -11.08 -0.59
N THR A 396 28.17 -11.02 0.44
CA THR A 396 28.61 -11.04 1.82
C THR A 396 28.64 -12.48 2.34
N VAL A 397 29.82 -12.94 2.73
CA VAL A 397 30.03 -14.30 3.23
C VAL A 397 30.26 -14.24 4.73
N THR A 398 29.51 -14.99 5.53
CA THR A 398 29.71 -15.06 6.98
C THR A 398 31.08 -15.64 7.27
N TYR A 399 31.95 -14.84 7.90
CA TYR A 399 33.34 -15.24 8.23
C TYR A 399 33.37 -16.31 9.31
N SER A 400 32.53 -16.14 10.33
CA SER A 400 32.42 -17.09 11.45
C SER A 400 31.01 -17.03 12.05
N THR A 401 30.45 -18.20 12.30
CA THR A 401 29.20 -18.34 13.06
C THR A 401 29.42 -18.23 14.58
N LEU A 402 30.65 -18.19 15.03
CA LEU A 402 31.02 -18.09 16.43
C LEU A 402 31.23 -16.65 16.91
N ILE A 403 31.41 -15.69 15.99
CA ILE A 403 31.59 -14.27 16.31
C ILE A 403 30.28 -13.55 16.08
N SER A 404 29.54 -13.34 17.15
CA SER A 404 28.33 -12.48 17.12
C SER A 404 28.75 -11.05 17.40
N LEU A 405 28.44 -10.14 16.47
CA LEU A 405 28.75 -8.71 16.61
C LEU A 405 27.54 -7.90 17.11
N GLY A 406 26.42 -8.57 17.36
CA GLY A 406 25.24 -7.94 17.93
C GLY A 406 24.08 -8.91 18.04
N GLN A 407 23.28 -8.73 19.07
CA GLN A 407 22.06 -9.50 19.30
C GLN A 407 20.94 -8.59 19.75
N VAL A 408 19.73 -8.83 19.25
CA VAL A 408 18.51 -8.23 19.79
C VAL A 408 17.56 -9.34 20.16
N ARG A 409 16.98 -9.21 21.35
CA ARG A 409 15.91 -10.08 21.84
C ARG A 409 14.82 -9.18 22.42
N LEU A 410 13.69 -9.10 21.75
CA LEU A 410 12.63 -8.16 22.09
C LEU A 410 11.27 -8.85 22.05
N ASN A 411 10.52 -8.72 23.13
CA ASN A 411 9.11 -9.06 23.18
C ASN A 411 8.29 -7.78 23.19
N ALA A 412 7.35 -7.67 22.30
CA ALA A 412 6.41 -6.56 22.24
C ALA A 412 4.98 -7.04 22.49
N LYS A 413 4.26 -6.30 23.30
CA LYS A 413 2.85 -6.52 23.60
C LYS A 413 2.07 -5.25 23.29
N ASN A 414 1.18 -5.35 22.29
CA ASN A 414 0.31 -4.28 21.86
C ASN A 414 -1.14 -4.63 22.26
N ASP A 415 -1.79 -3.75 23.02
CA ASP A 415 -3.20 -3.87 23.37
C ASP A 415 -3.93 -2.59 22.95
N TYR A 416 -4.78 -2.71 21.92
CA TYR A 416 -5.50 -1.60 21.31
C TYR A 416 -7.00 -1.72 21.58
N TYR A 417 -7.61 -0.61 21.95
CA TYR A 417 -9.04 -0.51 22.20
C TYR A 417 -9.61 0.71 21.49
N GLY A 418 -10.80 0.56 20.94
CA GLY A 418 -11.52 1.64 20.30
C GLY A 418 -13.01 1.60 20.59
N LEU A 419 -13.57 2.76 20.93
CA LEU A 419 -15.02 2.98 21.01
C LEU A 419 -15.37 4.07 20.01
N TYR A 420 -16.33 3.82 19.12
CA TYR A 420 -16.70 4.76 18.07
C TYR A 420 -18.20 4.89 17.88
N ALA A 421 -18.59 6.03 17.36
CA ALA A 421 -19.94 6.28 16.89
C ALA A 421 -19.91 7.13 15.62
N THR A 422 -20.88 6.93 14.77
CA THR A 422 -21.13 7.76 13.58
C THR A 422 -22.63 7.92 13.38
N ASP A 423 -23.04 9.11 12.98
CA ASP A 423 -24.42 9.46 12.71
C ASP A 423 -24.52 10.20 11.37
N THR A 424 -25.27 9.66 10.44
CA THR A 424 -25.60 10.32 9.17
C THR A 424 -27.05 10.78 9.19
N PHE A 425 -27.24 12.08 9.33
CA PHE A 425 -28.50 12.76 9.43
C PHE A 425 -28.85 13.45 8.10
N SER A 426 -29.99 13.09 7.51
CA SER A 426 -30.48 13.71 6.29
C SER A 426 -31.32 14.94 6.62
N ILE A 427 -30.69 16.13 6.58
CA ILE A 427 -31.37 17.42 6.83
C ILE A 427 -32.55 17.60 5.86
N ASN A 428 -32.36 17.16 4.62
CA ASN A 428 -33.38 16.99 3.60
C ASN A 428 -32.85 15.98 2.54
N ASP A 429 -33.61 15.73 1.47
CA ASP A 429 -33.23 14.77 0.44
C ASP A 429 -31.93 15.13 -0.34
N GLN A 430 -31.48 16.38 -0.25
CA GLN A 430 -30.28 16.89 -0.93
C GLN A 430 -29.09 17.09 0.00
N LEU A 431 -29.32 17.35 1.30
CA LEU A 431 -28.27 17.72 2.24
C LEU A 431 -28.20 16.69 3.38
N HIS A 432 -27.04 16.06 3.49
CA HIS A 432 -26.74 15.07 4.52
C HIS A 432 -25.55 15.56 5.36
N MET A 433 -25.61 15.37 6.65
CA MET A 433 -24.54 15.66 7.60
C MET A 433 -24.11 14.36 8.27
N THR A 434 -22.81 14.10 8.33
CA THR A 434 -22.24 12.96 9.04
C THR A 434 -21.39 13.47 10.21
N LEU A 435 -21.70 13.04 11.42
CA LEU A 435 -20.90 13.27 12.61
C LEU A 435 -20.30 11.95 13.07
N SER A 436 -18.99 11.92 13.29
CA SER A 436 -18.31 10.71 13.74
C SER A 436 -17.30 11.03 14.82
N GLY A 437 -17.00 10.04 15.63
CA GLY A 437 -15.93 10.15 16.60
C GLY A 437 -15.49 8.79 17.09
N ARG A 438 -14.20 8.71 17.46
CA ARG A 438 -13.61 7.50 18.03
C ARG A 438 -12.64 7.85 19.15
N TYR A 439 -12.81 7.17 20.27
CA TYR A 439 -11.83 7.18 21.34
C TYR A 439 -10.95 5.94 21.24
N ASN A 440 -9.64 6.17 21.07
CA ASN A 440 -8.64 5.11 20.98
C ASN A 440 -7.77 5.07 22.23
N VAL A 441 -7.39 3.87 22.63
CA VAL A 441 -6.36 3.60 23.64
C VAL A 441 -5.40 2.57 23.06
N ALA A 442 -4.10 2.90 23.07
CA ALA A 442 -3.02 1.99 22.69
C ALA A 442 -2.06 1.83 23.85
N ASN A 443 -1.89 0.61 24.35
CA ASN A 443 -0.88 0.25 25.34
C ASN A 443 0.17 -0.60 24.64
N ILE A 444 1.44 -0.19 24.72
CA ILE A 444 2.58 -0.87 24.11
C ILE A 444 3.59 -1.15 25.20
N ASN A 445 3.87 -2.42 25.44
CA ASN A 445 4.85 -2.84 26.43
C ASN A 445 5.95 -3.61 25.73
N LEU A 446 7.17 -3.19 25.96
CA LEU A 446 8.38 -3.79 25.44
C LEU A 446 9.16 -4.45 26.58
N SER A 447 9.78 -5.59 26.31
CA SER A 447 10.69 -6.25 27.24
C SER A 447 11.77 -6.98 26.47
N GLY A 448 13.02 -6.62 26.74
CA GLY A 448 14.13 -7.22 26.03
C GLY A 448 15.43 -6.48 26.23
N PHE A 449 16.41 -6.87 25.43
CA PHE A 449 17.74 -6.30 25.44
C PHE A 449 18.37 -6.35 24.05
N SER A 450 19.34 -5.46 23.86
CA SER A 450 20.32 -5.53 22.76
C SER A 450 21.70 -5.74 23.33
N VAL A 451 22.58 -6.41 22.59
CA VAL A 451 24.03 -6.50 22.88
C VAL A 451 24.73 -6.09 21.59
N ASP A 452 25.63 -5.12 21.69
CA ASP A 452 26.48 -4.69 20.59
C ASP A 452 27.79 -5.47 20.53
N ASP A 453 28.66 -5.14 19.58
CA ASP A 453 30.00 -5.75 19.41
C ASP A 453 30.94 -5.52 20.56
N ALA A 454 30.77 -4.41 21.29
CA ALA A 454 31.53 -4.10 22.51
C ALA A 454 30.96 -4.79 23.76
N SER A 455 29.96 -5.68 23.60
CA SER A 455 29.23 -6.34 24.69
C SER A 455 28.50 -5.37 25.64
N VAL A 456 28.18 -4.18 25.13
CA VAL A 456 27.34 -3.22 25.87
C VAL A 456 25.88 -3.67 25.77
N VAL A 457 25.24 -3.82 26.92
CA VAL A 457 23.85 -4.22 27.01
C VAL A 457 22.97 -2.98 26.95
N GLY A 458 22.12 -2.90 25.91
CA GLY A 458 21.04 -1.92 25.78
C GLY A 458 19.76 -2.44 26.40
N ASP A 459 19.09 -1.61 27.20
CA ASP A 459 17.79 -1.92 27.80
C ASP A 459 16.69 -1.52 26.82
N LEU A 460 15.87 -2.49 26.43
CA LEU A 460 14.70 -2.31 25.56
C LEU A 460 13.36 -2.45 26.30
N ASN A 461 13.40 -2.36 27.64
CA ASN A 461 12.18 -2.40 28.43
C ASN A 461 11.49 -1.04 28.45
N GLY A 462 10.18 -1.03 28.15
CA GLY A 462 9.39 0.18 28.16
C GLY A 462 7.89 -0.10 28.24
N ALA A 463 7.15 0.89 28.72
CA ALA A 463 5.70 0.86 28.79
C ALA A 463 5.13 2.20 28.33
N HIS A 464 4.42 2.18 27.22
CA HIS A 464 3.88 3.37 26.58
C HIS A 464 2.36 3.29 26.48
N ARG A 465 1.69 4.41 26.77
CA ARG A 465 0.24 4.52 26.65
C ARG A 465 -0.12 5.77 25.88
N TYR A 466 -0.87 5.58 24.83
CA TYR A 466 -1.44 6.65 24.01
C TYR A 466 -2.96 6.59 24.07
N SER A 467 -3.62 7.73 24.22
CA SER A 467 -5.07 7.77 24.15
C SER A 467 -5.55 9.10 23.61
N ARG A 468 -6.58 9.06 22.75
CA ARG A 468 -7.13 10.26 22.14
C ARG A 468 -8.55 10.03 21.63
N PHE A 469 -9.36 11.09 21.72
CA PHE A 469 -10.61 11.20 20.97
C PHE A 469 -10.33 11.87 19.62
N ASN A 470 -10.77 11.24 18.55
CA ASN A 470 -10.61 11.70 17.16
C ASN A 470 -12.00 11.99 16.59
N PRO A 471 -12.37 13.26 16.39
CA PRO A 471 -13.65 13.68 15.82
C PRO A 471 -13.60 13.69 14.28
N ALA A 472 -14.79 13.59 13.67
CA ALA A 472 -14.99 13.90 12.26
C ALA A 472 -16.37 14.51 12.02
N ILE A 473 -16.46 15.41 11.07
CA ILE A 473 -17.70 16.00 10.58
C ILE A 473 -17.64 16.11 9.05
N GLY A 474 -18.73 15.75 8.40
CA GLY A 474 -18.81 15.83 6.94
C GLY A 474 -20.19 16.26 6.47
N PHE A 475 -20.23 16.86 5.30
CA PHE A 475 -21.44 17.30 4.60
C PHE A 475 -21.45 16.81 3.17
N ASN A 476 -22.61 16.37 2.71
CA ASN A 476 -22.88 16.08 1.31
C ASN A 476 -24.09 16.90 0.86
N TYR A 477 -23.91 17.63 -0.23
CA TYR A 477 -25.00 18.40 -0.86
C TYR A 477 -25.18 17.95 -2.30
N ASN A 478 -26.31 17.32 -2.59
CA ASN A 478 -26.66 16.77 -3.88
C ASN A 478 -27.83 17.59 -4.50
N PRO A 479 -27.56 18.79 -5.08
CA PRO A 479 -28.61 19.66 -5.64
C PRO A 479 -29.37 19.00 -6.78
N THR A 480 -28.72 18.06 -7.49
CA THR A 480 -29.31 17.28 -8.57
C THR A 480 -28.88 15.81 -8.43
N LYS A 481 -29.50 14.92 -9.20
CA LYS A 481 -29.08 13.50 -9.27
C LYS A 481 -27.70 13.30 -9.94
N THR A 482 -27.20 14.33 -10.64
CA THR A 482 -25.98 14.26 -11.47
C THR A 482 -24.80 15.05 -10.90
N ILE A 483 -25.00 15.88 -9.88
CA ILE A 483 -23.93 16.68 -9.25
C ILE A 483 -24.11 16.62 -7.75
N GLY A 484 -23.02 16.29 -7.05
CA GLY A 484 -22.91 16.32 -5.60
C GLY A 484 -21.63 17.02 -5.15
N PHE A 485 -21.75 17.79 -4.09
CA PHE A 485 -20.63 18.43 -3.39
C PHE A 485 -20.41 17.74 -2.05
N TYR A 486 -19.18 17.67 -1.61
CA TYR A 486 -18.86 17.18 -0.28
C TYR A 486 -17.79 18.05 0.37
N ALA A 487 -17.82 18.09 1.70
CA ALA A 487 -16.75 18.67 2.50
C ALA A 487 -16.68 17.94 3.83
N ASP A 488 -15.47 17.70 4.33
CA ASP A 488 -15.26 17.07 5.62
C ASP A 488 -14.04 17.62 6.35
N TYR A 489 -14.06 17.40 7.67
CA TYR A 489 -12.95 17.54 8.59
C TYR A 489 -12.85 16.27 9.41
N ASN A 490 -11.66 15.70 9.51
CA ASN A 490 -11.42 14.54 10.34
C ASN A 490 -10.05 14.56 11.01
N GLU A 491 -9.97 13.90 12.17
CA GLU A 491 -8.74 13.73 12.92
C GLU A 491 -8.44 12.24 13.11
N GLY A 492 -7.16 11.88 12.95
CA GLY A 492 -6.63 10.56 13.21
C GLY A 492 -5.40 10.62 14.11
N MET A 493 -5.11 9.50 14.77
CA MET A 493 -3.90 9.35 15.56
C MET A 493 -3.10 8.13 15.13
N ARG A 494 -1.77 8.22 15.25
CA ARG A 494 -0.84 7.10 15.14
C ARG A 494 -0.03 6.99 16.43
N ALA A 495 -0.10 5.83 17.08
CA ALA A 495 0.82 5.49 18.15
C ALA A 495 2.19 5.14 17.56
N ALA A 496 3.28 5.43 18.27
CA ALA A 496 4.58 4.91 17.90
C ALA A 496 4.57 3.37 17.94
N THR A 497 5.25 2.74 17.00
CA THR A 497 5.32 1.27 16.91
C THR A 497 6.43 0.72 17.83
N PRO A 498 6.38 -0.57 18.20
CA PRO A 498 7.51 -1.21 18.92
C PRO A 498 8.87 -1.02 18.24
N VAL A 499 8.92 -1.04 16.89
CA VAL A 499 10.12 -0.79 16.11
C VAL A 499 10.65 0.62 16.32
N GLU A 500 9.79 1.62 16.25
CA GLU A 500 10.16 3.02 16.42
C GLU A 500 10.63 3.30 17.86
N LEU A 501 9.90 2.79 18.84
CA LEU A 501 10.23 2.94 20.26
C LEU A 501 11.59 2.30 20.58
N SER A 502 11.86 1.07 20.11
CA SER A 502 13.14 0.39 20.37
C SER A 502 14.34 1.00 19.64
N CYS A 503 14.13 2.04 18.84
CA CYS A 503 15.16 2.71 18.05
C CYS A 503 15.01 4.24 18.11
N ALA A 504 14.76 4.81 19.27
CA ALA A 504 14.50 6.24 19.42
C ALA A 504 15.62 7.00 20.19
N ASP A 505 16.68 6.33 20.65
CA ASP A 505 17.78 6.94 21.40
C ASP A 505 18.83 7.54 20.46
N GLU A 506 18.96 8.87 20.47
CA GLU A 506 19.97 9.60 19.71
C GLU A 506 21.41 9.27 20.14
N ALA A 507 21.60 8.94 21.41
CA ALA A 507 22.93 8.59 21.95
C ALA A 507 23.35 7.16 21.59
N ARG A 508 22.37 6.31 21.22
CA ARG A 508 22.59 4.92 20.79
C ARG A 508 21.78 4.63 19.53
N PRO A 509 22.25 5.11 18.38
CA PRO A 509 21.56 4.88 17.12
C PRO A 509 21.54 3.39 16.75
N CYS A 510 20.50 2.95 16.10
CA CYS A 510 20.32 1.57 15.66
C CYS A 510 20.50 1.44 14.13
N SER A 511 20.77 0.23 13.66
CA SER A 511 20.82 -0.11 12.24
C SER A 511 19.52 -0.83 11.86
N LEU A 512 18.57 -0.11 11.29
CA LEU A 512 17.31 -0.71 10.85
C LEU A 512 17.48 -1.49 9.52
N PRO A 513 16.71 -2.54 9.38
CA PRO A 513 15.67 -3.09 10.29
C PRO A 513 16.20 -4.04 11.36
N ASN A 514 17.50 -4.11 11.60
CA ASN A 514 18.19 -5.28 12.14
C ASN A 514 18.68 -5.13 13.58
N ALA A 515 18.92 -3.89 14.05
CA ALA A 515 19.46 -3.65 15.39
C ALA A 515 18.68 -2.56 16.12
N PHE A 516 18.26 -2.84 17.33
CA PHE A 516 17.61 -1.90 18.26
C PHE A 516 18.54 -1.58 19.42
N ALA A 517 18.42 -0.40 20.02
CA ALA A 517 19.37 0.06 21.01
C ALA A 517 18.76 0.50 22.33
N ALA A 518 17.66 1.25 22.33
CA ALA A 518 17.01 1.79 23.54
C ALA A 518 15.59 2.24 23.26
N ASP A 519 14.77 2.42 24.31
CA ASP A 519 13.35 2.75 24.27
C ASP A 519 13.02 4.08 25.00
N PRO A 520 13.38 5.27 24.47
CA PRO A 520 12.87 6.53 24.95
C PRO A 520 11.46 6.80 24.43
N HIS A 521 10.73 7.70 25.14
CA HIS A 521 9.36 8.06 24.76
C HIS A 521 9.29 8.82 23.45
N LEU A 522 8.39 8.40 22.55
CA LEU A 522 7.96 9.15 21.36
C LEU A 522 6.52 9.63 21.54
N GLU A 523 6.25 10.86 21.11
CA GLU A 523 4.90 11.42 21.08
C GLU A 523 4.06 10.78 19.97
N MET A 524 2.74 10.69 20.17
CA MET A 524 1.84 10.23 19.13
C MET A 524 1.75 11.22 17.97
N VAL A 525 1.65 10.72 16.75
CA VAL A 525 1.35 11.54 15.58
C VAL A 525 -0.16 11.81 15.53
N VAL A 526 -0.53 13.07 15.30
CA VAL A 526 -1.93 13.47 15.11
C VAL A 526 -2.08 14.14 13.75
N ALA A 527 -2.88 13.55 12.88
CA ALA A 527 -3.24 14.13 11.60
C ALA A 527 -4.61 14.81 11.65
N LYS A 528 -4.68 16.02 11.10
CA LYS A 528 -5.91 16.81 10.93
C LYS A 528 -6.09 17.07 9.44
N THR A 529 -7.18 16.57 8.89
CA THR A 529 -7.45 16.63 7.46
C THR A 529 -8.72 17.40 7.16
N TRP A 530 -8.62 18.36 6.26
CA TRP A 530 -9.73 19.01 5.58
C TRP A 530 -9.80 18.50 4.15
N GLU A 531 -10.96 18.12 3.70
CA GLU A 531 -11.22 17.71 2.32
C GLU A 531 -12.50 18.38 1.82
N GLY A 532 -12.55 18.66 0.52
CA GLY A 532 -13.77 19.12 -0.14
C GLY A 532 -13.70 18.92 -1.63
N GLY A 533 -14.82 18.61 -2.24
CA GLY A 533 -14.86 18.33 -3.66
C GLY A 533 -16.24 18.31 -4.27
N VAL A 534 -16.23 18.02 -5.55
CA VAL A 534 -17.40 17.87 -6.37
C VAL A 534 -17.29 16.58 -7.18
N ARG A 535 -18.36 15.87 -7.32
CA ARG A 535 -18.48 14.67 -8.14
C ARG A 535 -19.76 14.65 -8.90
N GLY A 536 -19.79 13.92 -10.00
CA GLY A 536 -21.01 13.89 -10.78
C GLY A 536 -20.96 12.96 -11.97
N LYS A 537 -22.04 13.02 -12.78
CA LYS A 537 -22.18 12.31 -14.05
C LYS A 537 -22.27 13.33 -15.17
N LEU A 538 -21.45 13.17 -16.21
CA LEU A 538 -21.55 13.94 -17.46
C LEU A 538 -22.61 13.33 -18.41
N ALA A 539 -22.79 12.01 -18.31
CA ALA A 539 -23.80 11.20 -18.98
C ALA A 539 -24.11 10.01 -18.06
N ASP A 540 -25.08 9.19 -18.35
CA ASP A 540 -25.50 8.06 -17.51
C ASP A 540 -24.35 7.10 -17.20
N ASN A 541 -23.37 7.01 -18.10
CA ASN A 541 -22.23 6.09 -18.03
C ASN A 541 -20.86 6.79 -17.89
N VAL A 542 -20.81 8.10 -17.57
CA VAL A 542 -19.56 8.85 -17.41
C VAL A 542 -19.56 9.55 -16.05
N ASN A 543 -18.73 9.05 -15.14
CA ASN A 543 -18.52 9.62 -13.82
C ASN A 543 -17.27 10.50 -13.81
N TRP A 544 -17.30 11.55 -13.02
CA TRP A 544 -16.15 12.42 -12.77
C TRP A 544 -16.14 12.90 -11.32
N ASN A 545 -14.95 13.21 -10.83
CA ASN A 545 -14.77 13.82 -9.52
C ASN A 545 -13.59 14.81 -9.56
N MET A 546 -13.63 15.76 -8.65
CA MET A 546 -12.52 16.68 -8.35
C MET A 546 -12.55 16.99 -6.86
N GLY A 547 -11.43 16.81 -6.18
CA GLY A 547 -11.30 17.03 -4.75
C GLY A 547 -10.01 17.77 -4.40
N LEU A 548 -10.08 18.57 -3.34
CA LEU A 548 -8.94 19.23 -2.71
C LEU A 548 -8.82 18.72 -1.29
N TYR A 549 -7.61 18.54 -0.82
CA TYR A 549 -7.35 18.13 0.56
C TYR A 549 -6.15 18.86 1.16
N ASN A 550 -6.15 18.94 2.49
CA ASN A 550 -5.03 19.45 3.28
C ASN A 550 -4.97 18.68 4.60
N ALA A 551 -3.94 17.85 4.75
CA ALA A 551 -3.65 17.07 5.95
C ALA A 551 -2.39 17.64 6.63
N VAL A 552 -2.49 17.98 7.91
CA VAL A 552 -1.37 18.41 8.75
C VAL A 552 -1.17 17.36 9.84
N SER A 553 0.04 16.80 9.91
CA SER A 553 0.45 15.85 10.94
C SER A 553 1.34 16.58 11.94
N SER A 554 0.93 16.64 13.21
CA SER A 554 1.75 17.14 14.31
C SER A 554 2.52 15.99 14.96
N ASN A 555 3.73 16.28 15.44
CA ASN A 555 4.66 15.30 16.04
C ASN A 555 4.97 14.13 15.08
N ASP A 556 5.11 14.41 13.77
CA ASP A 556 5.41 13.37 12.80
C ASP A 556 6.72 12.65 13.16
N ILE A 557 6.73 11.32 13.05
CA ILE A 557 7.88 10.48 13.42
C ILE A 557 8.65 10.17 12.15
N GLN A 558 9.95 10.50 12.15
CA GLN A 558 10.85 10.23 11.04
C GLN A 558 12.08 9.47 11.54
N PHE A 559 12.69 8.68 10.66
CA PHE A 559 13.98 8.06 10.90
C PHE A 559 15.10 9.05 10.56
N ILE A 560 15.95 9.34 11.53
CA ILE A 560 17.05 10.28 11.45
C ILE A 560 18.34 9.49 11.34
N ALA A 561 19.11 9.66 10.26
CA ALA A 561 20.40 9.02 10.13
C ALA A 561 21.40 9.57 11.16
N SER A 562 22.24 8.68 11.73
CA SER A 562 23.29 9.06 12.69
C SER A 562 24.54 9.55 11.96
N ASN A 563 25.26 10.46 12.59
CA ASN A 563 26.50 11.05 12.04
C ASN A 563 27.71 10.13 12.02
N ALA A 564 27.70 9.07 12.84
CA ALA A 564 28.92 8.37 13.17
C ALA A 564 29.32 7.27 12.17
N THR A 565 28.32 6.61 11.56
CA THR A 565 28.55 5.47 10.64
C THR A 565 27.34 5.33 9.70
N GLY A 566 27.59 5.10 8.41
CA GLY A 566 26.51 4.90 7.44
C GLY A 566 25.60 3.73 7.84
N GLY A 567 24.29 3.90 7.68
CA GLY A 567 23.29 2.87 7.95
C GLY A 567 22.73 2.84 9.38
N PHE A 568 23.20 3.71 10.28
CA PHE A 568 22.69 3.86 11.64
C PHE A 568 21.82 5.10 11.77
N GLY A 569 20.84 5.06 12.67
CA GLY A 569 19.95 6.18 12.94
C GLY A 569 19.02 5.92 14.11
N TYR A 570 18.03 6.79 14.27
CA TYR A 570 17.04 6.69 15.34
C TYR A 570 15.74 7.37 14.91
N PHE A 571 14.63 7.00 15.54
CA PHE A 571 13.36 7.69 15.33
C PHE A 571 13.21 8.90 16.24
N LYS A 572 12.66 9.97 15.68
CA LYS A 572 12.39 11.23 16.39
C LYS A 572 11.12 11.89 15.89
N ASN A 573 10.44 12.59 16.79
CA ASN A 573 9.38 13.51 16.39
C ASN A 573 10.01 14.77 15.78
N VAL A 574 9.74 15.03 14.50
CA VAL A 574 10.32 16.15 13.73
C VAL A 574 9.40 17.39 13.66
N GLY A 575 8.34 17.43 14.47
CA GLY A 575 7.38 18.53 14.49
C GLY A 575 6.24 18.32 13.49
N GLU A 576 5.92 19.34 12.69
CA GLU A 576 4.78 19.30 11.78
C GLU A 576 5.20 18.96 10.36
N THR A 577 4.37 18.11 9.70
CA THR A 577 4.41 17.89 8.25
C THR A 577 3.05 18.19 7.65
N ARG A 578 3.01 18.58 6.38
CA ARG A 578 1.78 18.88 5.66
C ARG A 578 1.75 18.18 4.32
N ARG A 579 0.60 17.61 3.99
CA ARG A 579 0.30 17.03 2.69
C ARG A 579 -0.98 17.66 2.17
N ARG A 580 -0.90 18.39 1.07
CA ARG A 580 -2.06 19.02 0.43
C ARG A 580 -2.07 18.71 -1.05
N GLY A 581 -3.24 18.69 -1.65
CA GLY A 581 -3.29 18.33 -3.06
C GLY A 581 -4.63 18.52 -3.73
N LEU A 582 -4.61 18.14 -5.00
CA LEU A 582 -5.73 18.10 -5.91
C LEU A 582 -5.84 16.71 -6.51
N GLU A 583 -7.03 16.16 -6.51
CA GLU A 583 -7.36 14.90 -7.18
C GLU A 583 -8.44 15.14 -8.22
N MET A 584 -8.28 14.52 -9.40
CA MET A 584 -9.29 14.55 -10.47
C MET A 584 -9.42 13.15 -11.03
N GLY A 585 -10.66 12.71 -11.24
CA GLY A 585 -10.98 11.42 -11.83
C GLY A 585 -12.05 11.57 -12.90
N LEU A 586 -11.91 10.78 -13.95
CA LEU A 586 -12.91 10.60 -15.02
C LEU A 586 -12.96 9.12 -15.36
N SER A 587 -14.13 8.54 -15.38
CA SER A 587 -14.31 7.15 -15.80
C SER A 587 -15.62 6.98 -16.55
N GLY A 588 -15.63 6.11 -17.57
CA GLY A 588 -16.86 5.86 -18.31
C GLY A 588 -16.70 4.82 -19.41
N LYS A 589 -17.85 4.35 -19.89
CA LYS A 589 -17.94 3.41 -21.02
C LYS A 589 -18.56 4.13 -22.21
N PHE A 590 -17.85 4.16 -23.33
CA PHE A 590 -18.22 4.78 -24.59
C PHE A 590 -18.34 3.69 -25.66
N GLN A 591 -19.53 3.10 -25.80
CA GLN A 591 -19.72 1.92 -26.66
C GLN A 591 -18.77 0.78 -26.27
N SER A 592 -17.81 0.46 -27.14
CA SER A 592 -16.79 -0.60 -26.93
C SER A 592 -15.57 -0.13 -26.16
N LEU A 593 -15.43 1.16 -25.84
CA LEU A 593 -14.30 1.72 -25.11
C LEU A 593 -14.66 2.01 -23.65
N THR A 594 -13.97 1.38 -22.72
CA THR A 594 -13.96 1.78 -21.30
C THR A 594 -12.73 2.62 -21.04
N LEU A 595 -12.90 3.81 -20.48
CA LEU A 595 -11.84 4.76 -20.20
C LEU A 595 -11.86 5.17 -18.73
N SER A 596 -10.71 5.19 -18.09
CA SER A 596 -10.48 5.83 -16.78
C SER A 596 -9.23 6.69 -16.86
N ALA A 597 -9.30 7.90 -16.32
CA ALA A 597 -8.18 8.83 -16.22
C ALA A 597 -8.17 9.46 -14.83
N ASN A 598 -7.03 9.40 -14.14
CA ASN A 598 -6.84 9.93 -12.80
C ASN A 598 -5.62 10.85 -12.78
N TYR A 599 -5.77 12.02 -12.21
CA TYR A 599 -4.69 12.95 -11.94
C TYR A 599 -4.61 13.22 -10.45
N GLY A 600 -3.41 13.17 -9.90
CA GLY A 600 -3.09 13.53 -8.53
C GLY A 600 -1.96 14.55 -8.47
N PHE A 601 -2.16 15.60 -7.69
CA PHE A 601 -1.11 16.53 -7.26
C PHE A 601 -0.96 16.44 -5.75
N VAL A 602 0.27 16.25 -5.27
CA VAL A 602 0.61 16.13 -3.84
C VAL A 602 1.75 17.09 -3.53
N ASP A 603 1.51 18.08 -2.67
CA ASP A 603 2.52 18.96 -2.09
C ASP A 603 2.76 18.50 -0.65
N ALA A 604 3.77 17.65 -0.44
CA ALA A 604 4.17 17.12 0.85
C ALA A 604 5.42 17.85 1.36
N THR A 605 5.31 18.56 2.49
CA THR A 605 6.36 19.46 3.00
C THR A 605 6.52 19.36 4.51
N TYR A 606 7.74 19.56 4.97
CA TYR A 606 8.03 19.87 6.37
C TYR A 606 7.47 21.25 6.73
N GLN A 607 6.96 21.41 7.94
CA GLN A 607 6.39 22.66 8.43
C GLN A 607 7.14 23.20 9.66
N SER A 608 8.15 22.45 10.12
CA SER A 608 9.05 22.80 11.22
C SER A 608 10.49 22.77 10.74
N ASP A 609 11.34 23.60 11.31
CA ASP A 609 12.78 23.57 11.07
C ASP A 609 13.44 22.55 12.00
N PHE A 610 14.35 21.73 11.49
CA PHE A 610 15.13 20.78 12.27
C PHE A 610 16.43 20.42 11.57
N ALA A 611 17.38 19.87 12.32
CA ALA A 611 18.58 19.28 11.76
C ALA A 611 18.43 17.76 11.70
N VAL A 612 18.95 17.15 10.63
CA VAL A 612 18.94 15.71 10.42
C VAL A 612 20.31 15.23 9.96
N GLY A 613 20.75 14.06 10.45
CA GLY A 613 21.94 13.40 9.94
C GLY A 613 21.73 12.92 8.51
N SER A 614 22.58 13.35 7.60
CA SER A 614 22.64 12.88 6.22
C SER A 614 24.06 13.05 5.69
N PRO A 615 25.03 12.28 6.17
CA PRO A 615 26.45 12.47 5.84
C PRO A 615 26.75 12.28 4.35
N ALA A 616 25.89 11.60 3.62
CA ALA A 616 26.02 11.42 2.17
C ALA A 616 25.46 12.59 1.34
N ASN A 617 24.75 13.54 1.95
CA ASN A 617 24.26 14.72 1.27
C ASN A 617 25.40 15.70 1.04
N SER A 618 25.50 16.25 -0.16
CA SER A 618 26.57 17.17 -0.57
C SER A 618 26.61 18.49 0.19
N THR A 619 25.54 18.83 0.92
CA THR A 619 25.43 20.04 1.76
C THR A 619 25.62 19.77 3.25
N ALA A 620 25.96 18.51 3.61
CA ALA A 620 26.18 18.15 5.00
C ALA A 620 27.32 18.94 5.62
N ASN A 621 27.13 19.40 6.85
CA ASN A 621 28.18 20.05 7.63
C ASN A 621 29.24 19.04 8.12
N ASN A 622 30.27 19.51 8.84
CA ASN A 622 31.34 18.67 9.36
C ASN A 622 30.88 17.61 10.38
N LEU A 623 29.65 17.71 10.87
CA LEU A 623 29.00 16.73 11.74
C LEU A 623 28.11 15.76 10.94
N GLY A 624 28.12 15.78 9.61
CA GLY A 624 27.28 14.97 8.75
C GLY A 624 25.79 15.35 8.80
N GLN A 625 25.46 16.57 9.20
CA GLN A 625 24.08 17.04 9.34
C GLN A 625 23.70 18.02 8.24
N ILE A 626 22.45 17.97 7.84
CA ILE A 626 21.78 18.97 6.98
C ILE A 626 20.71 19.71 7.78
N SER A 627 20.44 20.95 7.38
CA SER A 627 19.35 21.78 7.95
C SER A 627 18.14 21.68 7.06
N VAL A 628 17.07 21.13 7.60
CA VAL A 628 15.75 21.10 6.94
C VAL A 628 14.96 22.30 7.39
N THR A 629 14.35 23.00 6.45
CA THR A 629 13.58 24.22 6.72
C THR A 629 12.11 24.04 6.32
N LYS A 630 11.27 24.85 6.93
CA LYS A 630 9.84 24.88 6.60
C LYS A 630 9.65 25.14 5.10
N GLY A 631 8.95 24.21 4.44
CA GLY A 631 8.66 24.23 3.00
C GLY A 631 9.46 23.24 2.19
N ASP A 632 10.53 22.68 2.74
CA ASP A 632 11.28 21.60 2.08
C ASP A 632 10.38 20.39 1.86
N LYS A 633 10.55 19.72 0.72
CA LYS A 633 9.74 18.58 0.30
C LYS A 633 10.14 17.32 1.03
N ILE A 634 9.15 16.53 1.40
CA ILE A 634 9.38 15.21 1.96
C ILE A 634 9.87 14.27 0.84
N PRO A 635 11.04 13.63 0.99
CA PRO A 635 11.61 12.73 -0.02
C PRO A 635 10.72 11.53 -0.35
N GLY A 636 10.90 10.98 -1.54
CA GLY A 636 10.20 9.78 -1.99
C GLY A 636 8.75 10.01 -2.43
N ILE A 637 8.30 11.25 -2.59
CA ILE A 637 6.92 11.58 -2.99
C ILE A 637 6.93 12.35 -4.31
N ALA A 638 6.39 11.74 -5.36
CA ALA A 638 6.20 12.40 -6.65
C ALA A 638 5.06 13.41 -6.58
N GLN A 639 5.33 14.68 -6.97
CA GLN A 639 4.34 15.76 -6.87
C GLN A 639 3.14 15.59 -7.82
N HIS A 640 3.37 15.08 -9.02
CA HIS A 640 2.36 14.92 -10.05
C HIS A 640 2.32 13.48 -10.50
N THR A 641 1.12 12.93 -10.57
CA THR A 641 0.85 11.61 -11.14
C THR A 641 -0.33 11.68 -12.09
N PHE A 642 -0.22 11.02 -13.20
CA PHE A 642 -1.31 10.90 -14.16
C PHE A 642 -1.41 9.47 -14.65
N LYS A 643 -2.60 8.88 -14.56
CA LYS A 643 -2.86 7.49 -14.93
C LYS A 643 -4.02 7.41 -15.88
N ILE A 644 -3.87 6.60 -16.92
CA ILE A 644 -4.92 6.33 -17.90
C ILE A 644 -5.06 4.83 -18.04
N ARG A 645 -6.28 4.33 -17.90
CA ARG A 645 -6.68 3.00 -18.33
C ARG A 645 -7.63 3.13 -19.49
N ALA A 646 -7.34 2.48 -20.62
CA ALA A 646 -8.25 2.31 -21.74
C ALA A 646 -8.40 0.83 -22.06
N ALA A 647 -9.64 0.35 -22.16
CA ALA A 647 -9.95 -1.02 -22.55
C ALA A 647 -10.96 -1.01 -23.70
N TYR A 648 -10.61 -1.65 -24.79
CA TYR A 648 -11.41 -1.66 -26.01
C TYR A 648 -11.89 -3.07 -26.37
N GLU A 649 -13.20 -3.25 -26.48
CA GLU A 649 -13.83 -4.47 -26.96
C GLU A 649 -13.77 -4.51 -28.49
N VAL A 650 -12.73 -5.16 -29.03
CA VAL A 650 -12.55 -5.32 -30.48
C VAL A 650 -13.69 -6.15 -31.08
N THR A 651 -14.05 -7.21 -30.36
CA THR A 651 -15.25 -8.05 -30.58
C THR A 651 -15.77 -8.50 -29.20
N PRO A 652 -16.97 -9.06 -29.08
CA PRO A 652 -17.45 -9.63 -27.81
C PRO A 652 -16.52 -10.70 -27.22
N ALA A 653 -15.67 -11.31 -28.05
CA ALA A 653 -14.71 -12.32 -27.61
C ALA A 653 -13.30 -11.77 -27.38
N TRP A 654 -12.98 -10.56 -27.86
CA TRP A 654 -11.60 -10.03 -27.84
C TRP A 654 -11.54 -8.62 -27.28
N ASN A 655 -10.78 -8.48 -26.20
CA ASN A 655 -10.49 -7.24 -25.51
C ASN A 655 -9.02 -6.89 -25.58
N ILE A 656 -8.70 -5.61 -25.74
CA ILE A 656 -7.35 -5.06 -25.63
C ILE A 656 -7.38 -3.92 -24.62
N GLY A 657 -6.42 -3.91 -23.72
CA GLY A 657 -6.29 -2.89 -22.69
C GLY A 657 -4.91 -2.25 -22.63
N THR A 658 -4.86 -1.03 -22.14
CA THR A 658 -3.60 -0.33 -21.87
C THR A 658 -3.68 0.46 -20.58
N ASN A 659 -2.60 0.44 -19.79
CA ASN A 659 -2.36 1.35 -18.69
C ASN A 659 -1.19 2.26 -19.04
N VAL A 660 -1.34 3.56 -18.81
CA VAL A 660 -0.27 4.55 -18.92
C VAL A 660 -0.12 5.23 -17.57
N VAL A 661 1.08 5.20 -17.03
CA VAL A 661 1.43 5.83 -15.76
C VAL A 661 2.52 6.87 -16.00
N LEU A 662 2.26 8.10 -15.57
CA LEU A 662 3.23 9.20 -15.57
C LEU A 662 3.42 9.67 -14.13
N ALA A 663 4.67 9.79 -13.69
CA ALA A 663 5.04 10.33 -12.39
C ALA A 663 6.14 11.39 -12.56
N ALA A 664 6.03 12.49 -11.82
CA ALA A 664 7.07 13.51 -11.73
C ALA A 664 8.31 12.97 -11.00
N GLY A 665 9.41 13.73 -11.03
CA GLY A 665 10.59 13.47 -10.21
C GLY A 665 10.28 13.57 -8.71
N GLN A 666 11.18 13.00 -7.90
CA GLN A 666 11.09 13.02 -6.45
C GLN A 666 12.47 13.12 -5.82
N TYR A 667 12.59 13.78 -4.68
CA TYR A 667 13.85 13.82 -3.92
C TYR A 667 14.22 12.45 -3.37
N ALA A 668 15.51 12.15 -3.31
CA ALA A 668 16.01 10.93 -2.70
C ALA A 668 15.96 11.01 -1.17
N ARG A 669 15.78 9.90 -0.46
CA ARG A 669 15.97 9.85 0.99
C ARG A 669 17.42 10.25 1.32
N GLY A 670 17.61 11.06 2.36
CA GLY A 670 18.88 11.72 2.67
C GLY A 670 19.00 13.12 2.08
N ASP A 671 18.05 13.55 1.24
CA ASP A 671 17.96 14.90 0.68
C ASP A 671 16.70 15.63 1.22
N GLU A 672 16.53 15.58 2.55
CA GLU A 672 15.38 16.20 3.22
C GLU A 672 15.38 17.74 3.11
N ASN A 673 16.54 18.35 2.82
CA ASN A 673 16.65 19.80 2.55
C ASN A 673 16.55 20.16 1.06
N ASN A 674 16.38 19.16 0.17
CA ASN A 674 16.20 19.33 -1.29
C ASN A 674 17.37 20.07 -1.99
N GLN A 675 18.60 19.94 -1.46
CA GLN A 675 19.76 20.69 -1.95
C GLN A 675 20.94 19.81 -2.38
N ASP A 676 20.75 18.48 -2.41
CA ASP A 676 21.82 17.59 -2.85
C ASP A 676 22.17 17.80 -4.32
N VAL A 677 23.48 17.76 -4.63
CA VAL A 677 24.03 18.01 -5.98
C VAL A 677 23.49 17.05 -7.04
N ASN A 678 23.08 15.82 -6.66
CA ASN A 678 22.52 14.83 -7.58
C ASN A 678 21.08 15.15 -7.98
N GLY A 679 20.39 16.05 -7.26
CA GLY A 679 19.02 16.47 -7.53
C GLY A 679 18.00 15.33 -7.37
N GLU A 680 16.87 15.50 -8.04
CA GLU A 680 15.77 14.53 -7.98
C GLU A 680 16.07 13.21 -8.70
N VAL A 681 15.48 12.12 -8.22
CA VAL A 681 15.25 10.93 -9.05
C VAL A 681 14.30 11.32 -10.18
N PRO A 682 14.68 11.13 -11.46
CA PRO A 682 13.88 11.62 -12.57
C PRO A 682 12.49 11.02 -12.65
N GLY A 683 11.51 11.83 -13.06
CA GLY A 683 10.17 11.37 -13.39
C GLY A 683 10.16 10.44 -14.61
N TYR A 684 9.04 9.73 -14.79
CA TYR A 684 8.92 8.73 -15.84
C TYR A 684 7.52 8.69 -16.47
N ALA A 685 7.47 8.04 -17.64
CA ALA A 685 6.25 7.63 -18.31
C ALA A 685 6.39 6.18 -18.74
N VAL A 686 5.47 5.32 -18.32
CA VAL A 686 5.47 3.90 -18.66
C VAL A 686 4.11 3.47 -19.17
N MET A 687 4.12 2.55 -20.15
CA MET A 687 2.91 1.98 -20.74
C MET A 687 2.92 0.47 -20.63
N HIS A 688 1.78 -0.09 -20.24
CA HIS A 688 1.51 -1.52 -20.19
C HIS A 688 0.37 -1.87 -21.14
N LEU A 689 0.42 -3.06 -21.72
CA LEU A 689 -0.64 -3.61 -22.57
C LEU A 689 -1.11 -4.94 -22.02
N ASP A 690 -2.40 -5.19 -22.14
CA ASP A 690 -3.02 -6.47 -21.87
C ASP A 690 -4.04 -6.82 -22.96
N THR A 691 -4.30 -8.12 -23.16
CA THR A 691 -5.30 -8.59 -24.09
C THR A 691 -5.88 -9.92 -23.63
N HIS A 692 -7.17 -10.10 -23.87
CA HIS A 692 -7.89 -11.32 -23.58
C HIS A 692 -8.71 -11.74 -24.78
N TYR A 693 -8.66 -13.04 -25.09
CA TYR A 693 -9.45 -13.65 -26.15
C TYR A 693 -10.24 -14.85 -25.60
N SER A 694 -11.55 -14.74 -25.58
CA SER A 694 -12.45 -15.86 -25.24
C SER A 694 -12.60 -16.78 -26.45
N VAL A 695 -11.92 -17.92 -26.40
CA VAL A 695 -12.00 -18.95 -27.47
C VAL A 695 -13.42 -19.51 -27.54
N ASN A 696 -14.03 -19.67 -26.37
CA ASN A 696 -15.42 -20.06 -26.16
C ASN A 696 -15.85 -19.64 -24.74
N GLU A 697 -17.02 -20.10 -24.27
CA GLU A 697 -17.54 -19.77 -22.93
C GLU A 697 -16.66 -20.29 -21.80
N THR A 698 -15.76 -21.25 -22.06
CA THR A 698 -14.97 -21.98 -21.05
C THR A 698 -13.50 -21.60 -21.08
N TRP A 699 -12.93 -21.34 -22.26
CA TRP A 699 -11.52 -21.10 -22.45
C TRP A 699 -11.23 -19.66 -22.83
N LYS A 700 -10.32 -19.03 -22.09
CA LYS A 700 -9.80 -17.69 -22.35
C LYS A 700 -8.30 -17.73 -22.48
N LEU A 701 -7.76 -17.07 -23.48
CA LEU A 701 -6.33 -16.80 -23.64
C LEU A 701 -6.08 -15.36 -23.23
N PHE A 702 -4.93 -15.09 -22.63
CA PHE A 702 -4.51 -13.73 -22.34
C PHE A 702 -3.01 -13.54 -22.56
N ALA A 703 -2.65 -12.29 -22.79
CA ALA A 703 -1.25 -11.86 -22.83
C ALA A 703 -1.13 -10.47 -22.18
N LYS A 704 0.00 -10.23 -21.53
CA LYS A 704 0.36 -8.96 -20.89
C LYS A 704 1.78 -8.58 -21.28
N VAL A 705 2.00 -7.31 -21.56
CA VAL A 705 3.31 -6.72 -21.77
C VAL A 705 3.45 -5.52 -20.86
N ASN A 706 4.33 -5.60 -19.88
CA ASN A 706 4.68 -4.47 -19.02
C ASN A 706 5.85 -3.69 -19.65
N ASN A 707 5.84 -2.35 -19.47
CA ASN A 707 6.86 -1.44 -19.96
C ASN A 707 7.14 -1.62 -21.45
N VAL A 708 6.12 -1.44 -22.29
CA VAL A 708 6.14 -1.72 -23.75
C VAL A 708 7.30 -1.05 -24.47
N PHE A 709 7.65 0.17 -24.06
CA PHE A 709 8.71 0.96 -24.68
C PHE A 709 10.11 0.72 -24.12
N ASP A 710 10.23 -0.21 -23.14
CA ASP A 710 11.49 -0.51 -22.45
C ASP A 710 12.12 0.73 -21.80
N THR A 711 11.27 1.60 -21.24
CA THR A 711 11.68 2.82 -20.57
C THR A 711 12.54 2.48 -19.35
N ARG A 712 13.71 3.10 -19.25
CA ARG A 712 14.56 2.99 -18.06
C ARG A 712 14.18 4.07 -17.06
N TYR A 713 13.76 3.67 -15.88
CA TYR A 713 13.35 4.58 -14.80
C TYR A 713 13.62 3.98 -13.43
N ALA A 714 13.50 4.78 -12.40
CA ALA A 714 13.59 4.36 -11.00
C ALA A 714 12.40 4.91 -10.22
N THR A 715 11.93 4.14 -9.24
CA THR A 715 10.81 4.51 -8.37
C THR A 715 11.26 4.85 -6.94
N PHE A 716 12.56 4.68 -6.64
CA PHE A 716 13.15 4.93 -5.32
C PHE A 716 14.55 5.52 -5.48
N GLY A 717 14.94 6.39 -4.55
CA GLY A 717 16.28 6.92 -4.43
C GLY A 717 16.68 7.16 -2.98
N VAL A 718 17.96 6.98 -2.69
CA VAL A 718 18.57 7.23 -1.38
C VAL A 718 20.00 7.72 -1.57
N LEU A 719 20.47 8.60 -0.69
CA LEU A 719 21.87 9.01 -0.65
C LEU A 719 22.66 8.05 0.24
N GLY A 720 23.87 7.67 -0.19
CA GLY A 720 24.74 6.77 0.57
C GLY A 720 26.17 6.77 0.07
N GLY A 721 27.09 6.25 0.88
CA GLY A 721 28.46 6.01 0.49
C GLY A 721 28.59 4.73 -0.35
N ASN A 722 29.32 4.79 -1.45
CA ASN A 722 29.53 3.64 -2.33
C ASN A 722 30.80 2.88 -1.92
N ILE A 723 30.64 1.68 -1.33
CA ILE A 723 31.77 0.84 -0.87
C ILE A 723 32.67 0.36 -2.01
N TYR A 724 32.16 0.36 -3.25
CA TYR A 724 32.91 -0.04 -4.45
C TYR A 724 33.53 1.13 -5.21
N ASN A 725 33.29 2.38 -4.77
CA ASN A 725 33.83 3.58 -5.38
C ASN A 725 34.50 4.44 -4.31
N LEU A 726 35.85 4.30 -4.24
CA LEU A 726 36.65 4.95 -3.21
C LEU A 726 37.42 6.13 -3.79
N ASP A 727 37.65 7.17 -3.00
CA ASP A 727 38.53 8.27 -3.35
C ASP A 727 40.02 7.84 -3.28
N GLY A 728 40.93 8.75 -3.64
CA GLY A 728 42.38 8.46 -3.57
C GLY A 728 42.93 8.23 -2.18
N PHE A 729 42.14 8.37 -1.12
CA PHE A 729 42.49 8.16 0.30
C PHE A 729 41.80 6.93 0.89
N GLY A 730 40.96 6.22 0.08
CA GLY A 730 40.22 5.03 0.52
C GLY A 730 38.87 5.35 1.17
N ASN A 731 38.39 6.60 1.12
CA ASN A 731 37.04 6.93 1.62
C ASN A 731 36.00 6.65 0.53
N GLN A 732 34.82 6.26 0.93
CA GLN A 732 33.70 6.07 0.03
C GLN A 732 33.27 7.39 -0.63
N ILE A 733 32.99 7.33 -1.92
CA ILE A 733 32.37 8.44 -2.62
C ILE A 733 30.87 8.37 -2.37
N ASN A 734 30.31 9.48 -1.89
CA ASN A 734 28.87 9.63 -1.68
C ASN A 734 28.16 9.77 -3.03
N GLU A 735 27.13 8.97 -3.23
CA GLU A 735 26.34 8.92 -4.47
C GLU A 735 24.84 8.86 -4.16
N GLN A 736 24.04 9.20 -5.16
CA GLN A 736 22.63 8.83 -5.15
C GLN A 736 22.49 7.39 -5.64
N PHE A 737 21.86 6.55 -4.84
CA PHE A 737 21.47 5.19 -5.19
C PHE A 737 20.04 5.21 -5.72
N ARG A 738 19.77 4.45 -6.77
CA ARG A 738 18.44 4.33 -7.37
C ARG A 738 18.03 2.87 -7.49
N SER A 739 16.76 2.59 -7.22
CA SER A 739 16.19 1.27 -7.50
C SER A 739 15.65 1.25 -8.92
N PRO A 740 16.32 0.55 -9.86
CA PRO A 740 15.88 0.50 -11.24
C PRO A 740 14.59 -0.31 -11.35
N ALA A 741 13.62 0.23 -12.07
CA ALA A 741 12.36 -0.45 -12.37
C ALA A 741 12.55 -1.52 -13.43
N ALA A 742 11.61 -2.48 -13.47
CA ALA A 742 11.67 -3.62 -14.37
C ALA A 742 11.66 -3.20 -15.85
N PRO A 743 12.53 -3.79 -16.69
CA PRO A 743 12.52 -3.58 -18.13
C PRO A 743 11.27 -4.21 -18.75
N ARG A 744 11.14 -4.08 -20.09
CA ARG A 744 10.04 -4.71 -20.82
C ARG A 744 9.96 -6.20 -20.55
N ALA A 745 8.75 -6.67 -20.22
CA ALA A 745 8.46 -8.06 -19.95
C ALA A 745 7.12 -8.47 -20.54
N ALA A 746 6.99 -9.76 -20.89
CA ALA A 746 5.78 -10.31 -21.47
C ALA A 746 5.42 -11.65 -20.82
N TRP A 747 4.13 -11.84 -20.61
CA TRP A 747 3.55 -13.10 -20.11
C TRP A 747 2.36 -13.50 -20.98
N VAL A 748 2.15 -14.80 -21.11
CA VAL A 748 1.00 -15.39 -21.77
C VAL A 748 0.38 -16.46 -20.86
N GLY A 749 -0.91 -16.59 -20.96
CA GLY A 749 -1.60 -17.56 -20.12
C GLY A 749 -2.95 -17.99 -20.68
N VAL A 750 -3.51 -18.97 -20.01
CA VAL A 750 -4.81 -19.54 -20.32
C VAL A 750 -5.61 -19.68 -19.02
N SER A 751 -6.90 -19.33 -19.10
CA SER A 751 -7.88 -19.57 -18.05
C SER A 751 -8.95 -20.52 -18.57
N TYR A 752 -9.33 -21.45 -17.70
CA TYR A 752 -10.44 -22.38 -17.88
C TYR A 752 -11.53 -22.04 -16.86
N GLU A 753 -12.74 -21.76 -17.32
CA GLU A 753 -13.90 -21.41 -16.46
C GLU A 753 -15.04 -22.41 -16.70
N PHE A 754 -15.55 -23.00 -15.62
CA PHE A 754 -16.62 -23.97 -15.67
C PHE A 754 -17.67 -23.69 -14.59
N GLY A 755 -18.97 -23.87 -14.94
CA GLY A 755 -20.06 -23.75 -13.98
C GLY A 755 -20.35 -22.32 -13.50
N ARG A 756 -19.71 -21.30 -14.09
CA ARG A 756 -20.10 -19.91 -13.84
C ARG A 756 -21.47 -19.66 -14.46
N ALA A 757 -22.42 -19.19 -13.67
CA ALA A 757 -23.74 -18.77 -14.19
C ALA A 757 -23.50 -17.73 -15.29
N LYS A 758 -24.21 -17.89 -16.43
CA LYS A 758 -24.22 -16.82 -17.45
C LYS A 758 -24.73 -15.56 -16.73
N LYS A 759 -23.88 -14.55 -16.57
CA LYS A 759 -24.39 -13.24 -16.23
C LYS A 759 -25.27 -12.81 -17.38
N THR A 760 -26.56 -12.65 -17.13
CA THR A 760 -27.46 -12.02 -18.09
C THR A 760 -26.98 -10.61 -18.38
N ALA A 761 -27.36 -10.03 -19.50
CA ALA A 761 -26.94 -8.67 -19.89
C ALA A 761 -27.28 -7.60 -18.81
N ALA A 762 -28.17 -7.92 -17.86
CA ALA A 762 -28.50 -7.11 -16.68
C ALA A 762 -27.44 -7.15 -15.55
N ASP A 763 -26.50 -8.11 -15.58
CA ASP A 763 -25.45 -8.28 -14.54
C ASP A 763 -24.07 -7.74 -14.99
N VAL A 764 -24.00 -7.08 -16.14
CA VAL A 764 -22.74 -6.73 -16.83
C VAL A 764 -22.41 -5.23 -16.73
N ASP A 765 -23.11 -4.44 -15.92
CA ASP A 765 -22.75 -3.02 -15.75
C ASP A 765 -22.42 -2.65 -14.32
#